data_5278e51ece67375a6fdf2961967663cd
#
_entry.id   5278e51ece67375a6fdf2961967663cd
#
_cell.length_a   1.000
_cell.length_b   1.000
_cell.length_c   1.000
_cell.angle_alpha   90.00
_cell.angle_beta   90.00
_cell.angle_gamma   90.00
#
_symmetry.space_group_name_H-M   'P 1'
#
loop_
_entity.id
_entity.type
_entity.pdbx_description
1 polymer ?
#
loop_
_entity_poly.entity_id
_entity_poly.type
_entity_poly.pdbx_seq_one_letter_code
_entity_poly.pdbx_strand_id
1 'polypeptide(L)'
;MTPQDPNLDPLLEQAIAEIHDEPIDPAVIEAAAGRVQQRLAEHHTLHNCADFQALIPDYRAGKLGPARALLLKDHTHECVACYRALKAIPPAASHQPATKSPAWFSTPAFRWAIAATLVAGAFWAFGDRLRPAYTGPEAVVESADGLIYRVSDTGTVPILRGAEVPAGADIRTARDAHAILRLRDGSHVEMRERSGLSVSERGHDMTIGLDRGAIIVQAAKRHAGHLYVGTRDCRVSVTGTVFSVNSGLKGSRVTVIEGTVLVAQNSHESVLHAGGQVSTSSAMGATPVSREISWSQSADAYIAMLNAVTALNVKLDQDHFPALRFSSNLLTMAPAQTVVYASIPNLSQALTEVQQVFVPKIQQNPILSQWWQQNKLDQVIADMSTMSGYLGNEMVVAASLNSSGHPGQPVVMAELTKPGFESFAQSEVAKLSSGANSQHLRIVTDPSAIGAIPQDQCVLLILPHLVALSPDAAALQQIAAGAPTTFATGEFGSQIAAAYGAGVGLLFAADVQAMHQAMPAGHDHAPNVQYFMVQQTGNAGTAETRAAIIFNGQRTGVASWLAAPAPLDALDFISPQATLAWAAAVKQPTAIIDEIMTMQASNPMFQQHLAEVQALLGVDLRNDLAAALGGEVAMAQDGPLLPTPSWKIAVEVYDPVKLQSTIQKLVDAAKTVQLQQSTANGRTYYTVSSPNGSPFTTVCYTYTDGYLLAGSSQSLLDAAIQNRASGYTLPRSATFTALIPHDQYANFSAAIYYNASTLAPVLEQFSKQPAVQELAANLKPNLIAAYGENDRITFATSGSLFSTLSNMSLLQLLEKPGTQLH
;
A
#
# COMPACT_ATOMS: atom_id res chain seq x y z
N MET A 1 -18.78 -4.57 21.09
CA MET A 1 -18.61 -3.38 21.92
C MET A 1 -18.54 -3.83 23.36
N THR A 2 -17.32 -4.02 23.85
CA THR A 2 -17.08 -4.14 25.29
C THR A 2 -17.01 -2.72 25.86
N PRO A 3 -17.66 -2.41 26.97
CA PRO A 3 -17.58 -1.10 27.60
C PRO A 3 -16.12 -0.90 28.07
N GLN A 4 -15.47 0.15 27.59
CA GLN A 4 -14.25 0.66 28.24
C GLN A 4 -14.67 1.11 29.65
N ASP A 5 -14.00 0.55 30.64
CA ASP A 5 -14.21 0.94 32.03
C ASP A 5 -13.64 2.35 32.23
N PRO A 6 -14.49 3.38 32.48
CA PRO A 6 -14.05 4.77 32.61
C PRO A 6 -13.11 5.04 33.78
N ASN A 7 -12.84 4.03 34.62
CA ASN A 7 -11.94 4.14 35.79
C ASN A 7 -10.51 3.62 35.53
N LEU A 8 -10.23 3.10 34.35
CA LEU A 8 -8.90 2.52 34.04
C LEU A 8 -7.83 3.60 33.78
N ASP A 9 -8.21 4.69 33.11
CA ASP A 9 -7.28 5.79 32.78
C ASP A 9 -6.80 6.56 34.03
N PRO A 10 -7.65 6.91 35.00
CA PRO A 10 -7.19 7.57 36.25
C PRO A 10 -6.30 6.67 37.10
N LEU A 11 -6.55 5.37 37.14
CA LEU A 11 -5.72 4.40 37.88
C LEU A 11 -4.35 4.22 37.25
N LEU A 12 -4.28 4.29 35.93
CA LEU A 12 -3.01 4.22 35.19
C LEU A 12 -2.17 5.49 35.37
N GLU A 13 -2.81 6.67 35.34
CA GLU A 13 -2.15 7.94 35.62
C GLU A 13 -1.66 8.04 37.09
N GLN A 14 -2.46 7.52 38.01
CA GLN A 14 -2.07 7.47 39.41
C GLN A 14 -0.88 6.53 39.62
N ALA A 15 -0.87 5.34 39.00
CA ALA A 15 0.26 4.39 39.08
C ALA A 15 1.54 4.98 38.43
N ILE A 16 1.42 5.71 37.34
CA ILE A 16 2.56 6.40 36.70
C ILE A 16 3.09 7.52 37.61
N ALA A 17 2.22 8.28 38.24
CA ALA A 17 2.61 9.33 39.19
C ALA A 17 3.30 8.75 40.46
N GLU A 18 2.80 7.63 41.00
CA GLU A 18 3.42 6.94 42.15
C GLU A 18 4.81 6.40 41.81
N ILE A 19 5.03 5.90 40.59
CA ILE A 19 6.36 5.44 40.09
C ILE A 19 7.30 6.63 39.86
N HIS A 20 6.80 7.78 39.45
CA HIS A 20 7.61 8.98 39.17
C HIS A 20 8.04 9.71 40.47
N ASP A 21 7.25 9.60 41.52
CA ASP A 21 7.47 10.24 42.84
C ASP A 21 8.17 9.33 43.86
N GLU A 22 8.54 8.10 43.47
CA GLU A 22 9.27 7.21 44.37
C GLU A 22 10.68 7.78 44.63
N PRO A 23 11.02 8.17 45.88
CA PRO A 23 12.33 8.79 46.16
C PRO A 23 13.43 7.74 45.98
N ILE A 24 14.20 7.82 44.92
CA ILE A 24 15.37 6.97 44.72
C ILE A 24 16.43 7.41 45.74
N ASP A 25 16.89 6.45 46.54
CA ASP A 25 17.93 6.70 47.54
C ASP A 25 19.16 7.34 46.88
N PRO A 26 19.58 8.56 47.32
CA PRO A 26 20.75 9.25 46.75
C PRO A 26 22.01 8.38 46.73
N ALA A 27 22.16 7.43 47.66
CA ALA A 27 23.29 6.52 47.67
C ALA A 27 23.28 5.55 46.46
N VAL A 28 22.10 5.17 45.95
CA VAL A 28 21.94 4.31 44.78
C VAL A 28 22.29 5.10 43.48
N ILE A 29 21.92 6.38 43.43
CA ILE A 29 22.27 7.27 42.32
C ILE A 29 23.78 7.52 42.29
N GLU A 30 24.41 7.77 43.45
CA GLU A 30 25.86 8.04 43.56
C GLU A 30 26.68 6.76 43.24
N ALA A 31 26.21 5.62 43.68
CA ALA A 31 26.82 4.33 43.32
C ALA A 31 26.65 3.99 41.80
N ALA A 32 25.54 4.37 41.20
CA ALA A 32 25.33 4.21 39.76
C ALA A 32 26.21 5.18 38.93
N ALA A 33 26.32 6.45 39.36
CA ALA A 33 27.20 7.44 38.77
C ALA A 33 28.69 7.07 38.89
N GLY A 34 29.10 6.53 40.06
CA GLY A 34 30.44 6.02 40.24
C GLY A 34 30.78 4.83 39.33
N ARG A 35 29.86 3.90 39.08
CA ARG A 35 30.03 2.80 38.13
C ARG A 35 30.13 3.30 36.68
N VAL A 36 29.38 4.32 36.31
CA VAL A 36 29.47 4.94 34.98
C VAL A 36 30.79 5.69 34.82
N GLN A 37 31.23 6.46 35.83
CA GLN A 37 32.51 7.16 35.76
C GLN A 37 33.68 6.18 35.74
N GLN A 38 33.68 5.11 36.50
CA GLN A 38 34.73 4.09 36.47
C GLN A 38 34.80 3.39 35.09
N ARG A 39 33.66 3.14 34.44
CA ARG A 39 33.61 2.59 33.06
C ARG A 39 34.07 3.58 32.00
N LEU A 40 33.81 4.88 32.18
CA LEU A 40 34.30 5.93 31.29
C LEU A 40 35.82 6.19 31.49
N ALA A 41 36.36 5.94 32.66
CA ALA A 41 37.82 6.07 32.95
C ALA A 41 38.67 4.91 32.43
N GLU A 42 38.07 3.74 32.21
CA GLU A 42 38.73 2.56 31.60
C GLU A 42 38.80 2.66 30.05
N HIS A 43 39.28 3.82 29.54
CA HIS A 43 39.36 4.11 28.13
C HIS A 43 40.45 3.32 27.38
N HIS A 44 40.04 2.25 26.73
CA HIS A 44 40.59 1.89 25.43
C HIS A 44 39.44 1.96 24.42
N THR A 45 39.27 3.14 23.84
CA THR A 45 38.30 3.34 22.75
C THR A 45 38.79 2.59 21.50
N LEU A 46 37.98 1.68 20.98
CA LEU A 46 38.27 0.93 19.74
C LEU A 46 37.91 1.82 18.55
N HIS A 47 38.91 2.32 17.83
CA HIS A 47 38.69 3.31 16.76
C HIS A 47 38.89 2.76 15.34
N ASN A 48 39.61 1.65 15.20
CA ASN A 48 39.97 1.14 13.88
C ASN A 48 40.04 -0.37 13.83
N CYS A 49 40.10 -0.94 12.63
CA CYS A 49 40.16 -2.40 12.42
C CYS A 49 41.32 -3.11 13.12
N ALA A 50 42.44 -2.41 13.34
CA ALA A 50 43.59 -3.01 14.03
C ALA A 50 43.27 -3.27 15.51
N ASP A 51 42.55 -2.35 16.16
CA ASP A 51 42.12 -2.48 17.56
C ASP A 51 41.18 -3.65 17.73
N PHE A 52 40.22 -3.85 16.81
CA PHE A 52 39.32 -4.97 16.81
C PHE A 52 40.03 -6.31 16.51
N GLN A 53 40.98 -6.32 15.60
CA GLN A 53 41.77 -7.51 15.31
C GLN A 53 42.64 -7.94 16.49
N ALA A 54 43.16 -7.01 17.27
CA ALA A 54 43.90 -7.29 18.48
C ALA A 54 43.08 -8.02 19.56
N LEU A 55 41.76 -7.88 19.54
CA LEU A 55 40.86 -8.59 20.48
C LEU A 55 40.52 -10.03 20.04
N ILE A 56 40.79 -10.40 18.81
CA ILE A 56 40.46 -11.75 18.27
C ILE A 56 41.12 -12.90 19.05
N PRO A 57 42.40 -12.84 19.45
CA PRO A 57 42.99 -13.92 20.23
C PRO A 57 42.28 -14.13 21.58
N ASP A 58 41.99 -13.07 22.33
CA ASP A 58 41.34 -13.14 23.61
C ASP A 58 39.87 -13.58 23.49
N TYR A 59 39.20 -13.16 22.43
CA TYR A 59 37.86 -13.64 22.10
C TYR A 59 37.81 -15.13 21.86
N ARG A 60 38.77 -15.67 21.08
CA ARG A 60 38.91 -17.11 20.81
C ARG A 60 39.29 -17.93 22.05
N ALA A 61 40.04 -17.30 22.96
CA ALA A 61 40.43 -17.93 24.23
C ALA A 61 39.31 -17.85 25.30
N GLY A 62 38.16 -17.21 25.00
CA GLY A 62 37.05 -17.01 25.96
C GLY A 62 37.41 -16.08 27.11
N LYS A 63 38.46 -15.24 26.95
CA LYS A 63 38.97 -14.33 28.00
C LYS A 63 38.40 -12.89 27.86
N LEU A 64 37.69 -12.62 26.78
CA LEU A 64 37.15 -11.29 26.52
C LEU A 64 35.85 -11.05 27.31
N GLY A 65 35.74 -9.92 28.00
CA GLY A 65 34.53 -9.57 28.73
C GLY A 65 33.30 -9.42 27.81
N PRO A 66 32.06 -9.68 28.30
CA PRO A 66 30.85 -9.77 27.47
C PRO A 66 30.62 -8.54 26.58
N ALA A 67 30.84 -7.33 27.09
CA ALA A 67 30.65 -6.09 26.37
C ALA A 67 31.61 -5.92 25.19
N ARG A 68 32.92 -6.24 25.39
CA ARG A 68 33.93 -6.18 24.32
C ARG A 68 33.76 -7.30 23.31
N ALA A 69 33.28 -8.48 23.75
CA ALA A 69 32.96 -9.59 22.86
C ALA A 69 31.80 -9.23 21.92
N LEU A 70 30.80 -8.50 22.44
CA LEU A 70 29.68 -8.00 21.65
C LEU A 70 30.13 -6.97 20.61
N LEU A 71 30.94 -5.98 21.01
CA LEU A 71 31.48 -4.97 20.11
C LEU A 71 32.35 -5.57 19.00
N LEU A 72 33.19 -6.58 19.33
CA LEU A 72 33.96 -7.29 18.32
C LEU A 72 33.06 -8.06 17.36
N LYS A 73 32.00 -8.67 17.87
CA LYS A 73 31.04 -9.43 17.06
C LYS A 73 30.27 -8.48 16.11
N ASP A 74 29.80 -7.35 16.60
CA ASP A 74 29.12 -6.34 15.77
C ASP A 74 30.05 -5.80 14.69
N HIS A 75 31.26 -5.39 15.05
CA HIS A 75 32.26 -4.92 14.07
C HIS A 75 32.60 -5.98 13.02
N THR A 76 32.69 -7.26 13.39
CA THR A 76 32.96 -8.33 12.43
C THR A 76 31.78 -8.65 11.53
N HIS A 77 30.54 -8.28 11.90
CA HIS A 77 29.39 -8.32 11.00
C HIS A 77 29.42 -7.24 9.91
N GLU A 78 30.00 -6.09 10.20
CA GLU A 78 30.06 -4.96 9.25
C GLU A 78 31.38 -4.88 8.48
N CYS A 79 32.47 -5.44 9.01
CA CYS A 79 33.80 -5.35 8.42
C CYS A 79 34.33 -6.69 7.87
N VAL A 80 34.38 -6.80 6.54
CA VAL A 80 34.86 -8.02 5.84
C VAL A 80 36.31 -8.39 6.20
N ALA A 81 37.17 -7.40 6.45
CA ALA A 81 38.58 -7.63 6.81
C ALA A 81 38.69 -8.28 8.21
N CYS A 82 37.94 -7.77 9.20
CA CYS A 82 37.92 -8.30 10.56
C CYS A 82 37.20 -9.65 10.64
N TYR A 83 36.15 -9.84 9.83
CA TYR A 83 35.48 -11.14 9.70
C TYR A 83 36.45 -12.23 9.14
N ARG A 84 37.25 -11.90 8.11
CA ARG A 84 38.28 -12.79 7.57
C ARG A 84 39.33 -13.09 8.61
N ALA A 85 39.79 -12.10 9.38
CA ALA A 85 40.76 -12.28 10.46
C ALA A 85 40.20 -13.15 11.59
N LEU A 86 38.91 -13.01 11.92
CA LEU A 86 38.24 -13.86 12.91
C LEU A 86 38.10 -15.31 12.43
N LYS A 87 37.93 -15.56 11.14
CA LYS A 87 37.82 -16.91 10.54
C LYS A 87 39.14 -17.50 10.10
N ALA A 88 40.23 -16.75 10.01
CA ALA A 88 41.54 -17.26 9.63
C ALA A 88 42.04 -18.28 10.67
N ILE A 89 42.32 -19.48 10.24
CA ILE A 89 42.94 -20.52 11.09
C ILE A 89 44.38 -20.07 11.36
N PRO A 90 44.85 -19.92 12.63
CA PRO A 90 46.23 -19.59 12.91
C PRO A 90 47.11 -20.68 12.36
N PRO A 91 48.27 -20.37 11.76
CA PRO A 91 49.24 -21.40 11.38
C PRO A 91 49.64 -22.20 12.63
N ALA A 92 49.45 -23.51 12.59
CA ALA A 92 49.84 -24.40 13.67
C ALA A 92 51.32 -24.26 13.94
N ALA A 93 51.68 -23.89 15.16
CA ALA A 93 53.08 -23.92 15.60
C ALA A 93 53.64 -25.31 15.43
N SER A 94 54.65 -25.46 14.63
CA SER A 94 55.35 -26.71 14.37
C SER A 94 56.06 -27.19 15.63
N HIS A 95 55.47 -28.11 16.36
CA HIS A 95 56.18 -29.00 17.26
C HIS A 95 56.23 -30.37 16.61
N GLN A 96 57.38 -30.73 16.08
CA GLN A 96 57.72 -32.10 15.81
C GLN A 96 57.99 -32.83 17.16
N PRO A 97 57.33 -33.96 17.35
CA PRO A 97 58.03 -35.12 17.81
C PRO A 97 57.89 -36.26 16.79
N ALA A 98 58.94 -36.81 16.41
CA ALA A 98 59.02 -38.04 15.64
C ALA A 98 58.43 -39.18 16.45
N THR A 99 57.28 -39.71 16.03
CA THR A 99 56.83 -41.03 16.47
C THR A 99 56.50 -41.89 15.27
N LYS A 100 57.04 -43.07 15.29
CA LYS A 100 56.94 -44.11 14.29
C LYS A 100 55.48 -44.49 14.04
N SER A 101 55.02 -44.47 12.79
CA SER A 101 53.76 -44.96 12.35
C SER A 101 53.59 -46.46 12.59
N PRO A 102 52.48 -46.89 13.20
CA PRO A 102 52.23 -48.37 13.31
C PRO A 102 51.81 -48.94 11.93
N ALA A 103 52.31 -50.05 11.58
CA ALA A 103 52.19 -50.75 10.32
C ALA A 103 50.81 -51.36 9.98
N TRP A 104 49.73 -50.91 10.57
CA TRP A 104 48.38 -51.45 10.31
C TRP A 104 47.61 -50.74 9.21
N PHE A 105 48.13 -49.62 8.69
CA PHE A 105 47.52 -48.88 7.58
C PHE A 105 47.68 -49.55 6.19
N SER A 106 48.34 -50.66 6.10
CA SER A 106 48.65 -51.37 4.82
C SER A 106 47.79 -52.64 4.60
N THR A 107 46.81 -52.93 5.44
CA THR A 107 45.99 -54.14 5.25
C THR A 107 44.81 -53.86 4.30
N PRO A 108 44.45 -54.84 3.41
CA PRO A 108 43.32 -54.66 2.47
C PRO A 108 41.98 -54.34 3.20
N ALA A 109 41.80 -54.82 4.42
CA ALA A 109 40.60 -54.58 5.23
C ALA A 109 40.38 -53.10 5.57
N PHE A 110 41.47 -52.32 5.79
CA PHE A 110 41.35 -50.88 6.06
C PHE A 110 40.97 -50.05 4.82
N ARG A 111 41.40 -50.48 3.62
CA ARG A 111 41.01 -49.86 2.35
C ARG A 111 39.53 -50.12 2.04
N TRP A 112 39.00 -51.25 2.36
CA TRP A 112 37.57 -51.55 2.26
C TRP A 112 36.73 -50.80 3.30
N ALA A 113 37.26 -50.58 4.50
CA ALA A 113 36.59 -49.79 5.52
C ALA A 113 36.47 -48.30 5.12
N ILE A 114 37.52 -47.71 4.52
CA ILE A 114 37.48 -46.34 3.98
C ILE A 114 36.53 -46.27 2.78
N ALA A 115 36.57 -47.21 1.86
CA ALA A 115 35.64 -47.27 0.73
C ALA A 115 34.18 -47.43 1.20
N ALA A 116 33.93 -48.29 2.21
CA ALA A 116 32.61 -48.45 2.82
C ALA A 116 32.12 -47.18 3.55
N THR A 117 33.03 -46.46 4.22
CA THR A 117 32.68 -45.18 4.90
C THR A 117 32.42 -44.07 3.88
N LEU A 118 33.16 -44.02 2.77
CA LEU A 118 32.91 -43.06 1.69
C LEU A 118 31.62 -43.40 0.93
N VAL A 119 31.31 -44.67 0.69
CA VAL A 119 30.04 -45.10 0.10
C VAL A 119 28.88 -44.87 1.07
N ALA A 120 29.03 -45.14 2.37
CA ALA A 120 28.02 -44.84 3.38
C ALA A 120 27.83 -43.33 3.54
N GLY A 121 28.92 -42.55 3.51
CA GLY A 121 28.87 -41.09 3.54
C GLY A 121 28.22 -40.50 2.28
N ALA A 122 28.52 -41.03 1.11
CA ALA A 122 27.86 -40.67 -0.14
C ALA A 122 26.39 -41.10 -0.15
N PHE A 123 26.08 -42.29 0.36
CA PHE A 123 24.69 -42.74 0.51
C PHE A 123 23.93 -41.91 1.53
N TRP A 124 24.58 -41.46 2.60
CA TRP A 124 24.01 -40.55 3.60
C TRP A 124 23.84 -39.14 3.04
N ALA A 125 24.81 -38.65 2.26
CA ALA A 125 24.75 -37.31 1.66
C ALA A 125 23.81 -37.20 0.44
N PHE A 126 23.61 -38.27 -0.31
CA PHE A 126 22.84 -38.31 -1.55
C PHE A 126 21.60 -39.22 -1.49
N GLY A 127 21.46 -40.06 -0.46
CA GLY A 127 20.34 -40.98 -0.32
C GLY A 127 18.99 -40.31 -0.23
N ASP A 128 18.94 -39.11 0.36
CA ASP A 128 17.69 -38.33 0.47
C ASP A 128 17.24 -37.71 -0.88
N ARG A 129 18.18 -37.55 -1.84
CA ARG A 129 17.84 -37.08 -3.20
C ARG A 129 17.26 -38.17 -4.11
N LEU A 130 17.44 -39.44 -3.69
CA LEU A 130 17.02 -40.63 -4.46
C LEU A 130 15.73 -41.26 -3.93
N ARG A 131 15.16 -40.70 -2.83
CA ARG A 131 13.87 -41.16 -2.32
C ARG A 131 12.78 -40.66 -3.24
N PRO A 132 11.83 -41.51 -3.71
CA PRO A 132 10.67 -41.05 -4.45
C PRO A 132 9.88 -40.07 -3.60
N ALA A 133 9.30 -39.04 -4.23
CA ALA A 133 8.44 -38.08 -3.56
C ALA A 133 7.33 -38.87 -2.86
N TYR A 134 7.16 -38.60 -1.57
CA TYR A 134 6.09 -39.23 -0.77
C TYR A 134 4.74 -38.74 -1.33
N THR A 135 3.86 -39.68 -1.64
CA THR A 135 2.53 -39.41 -2.23
C THR A 135 1.40 -39.40 -1.20
N GLY A 136 1.73 -39.49 0.09
CA GLY A 136 0.74 -39.42 1.18
C GLY A 136 0.28 -37.99 1.49
N PRO A 137 -0.71 -37.83 2.42
CA PRO A 137 -1.19 -36.52 2.83
C PRO A 137 -0.11 -35.74 3.57
N GLU A 138 0.18 -34.52 3.10
CA GLU A 138 1.16 -33.61 3.71
C GLU A 138 0.53 -32.76 4.83
N ALA A 139 -0.77 -32.55 4.77
CA ALA A 139 -1.51 -31.81 5.78
C ALA A 139 -2.95 -32.31 5.93
N VAL A 140 -3.57 -31.91 7.04
CA VAL A 140 -5.00 -32.16 7.31
C VAL A 140 -5.66 -30.84 7.66
N VAL A 141 -6.84 -30.57 7.12
CA VAL A 141 -7.64 -29.38 7.46
C VAL A 141 -8.22 -29.56 8.86
N GLU A 142 -7.66 -28.86 9.84
CA GLU A 142 -8.08 -28.94 11.23
C GLU A 142 -9.31 -28.07 11.53
N SER A 143 -9.35 -26.86 10.95
CA SER A 143 -10.49 -25.95 11.02
C SER A 143 -10.75 -25.33 9.65
N ALA A 144 -12.02 -25.11 9.33
CA ALA A 144 -12.50 -24.54 8.08
C ALA A 144 -13.72 -23.69 8.40
N ASP A 145 -13.53 -22.35 8.39
CA ASP A 145 -14.61 -21.39 8.50
C ASP A 145 -14.77 -20.72 7.14
N GLY A 146 -15.92 -20.92 6.50
CA GLY A 146 -16.16 -20.51 5.12
C GLY A 146 -15.68 -21.54 4.09
N LEU A 147 -15.66 -21.13 2.81
CA LEU A 147 -15.33 -22.00 1.69
C LEU A 147 -13.82 -22.14 1.51
N ILE A 148 -13.34 -23.37 1.58
CA ILE A 148 -11.98 -23.74 1.23
C ILE A 148 -12.06 -24.71 0.05
N TYR A 149 -11.17 -24.56 -0.91
CA TYR A 149 -11.20 -25.37 -2.12
C TYR A 149 -9.80 -25.69 -2.63
N ARG A 150 -9.71 -26.81 -3.32
CA ARG A 150 -8.52 -27.22 -4.06
C ARG A 150 -8.69 -26.87 -5.53
N VAL A 151 -7.67 -26.24 -6.08
CA VAL A 151 -7.61 -25.94 -7.51
C VAL A 151 -6.81 -27.01 -8.22
N SER A 152 -7.31 -27.46 -9.36
CA SER A 152 -6.65 -28.41 -10.27
C SER A 152 -6.93 -28.01 -11.72
N ASP A 153 -6.19 -28.57 -12.64
CA ASP A 153 -6.39 -28.33 -14.08
C ASP A 153 -7.81 -28.69 -14.56
N THR A 154 -8.51 -29.55 -13.83
CA THR A 154 -9.87 -30.03 -14.17
C THR A 154 -10.97 -29.24 -13.44
N GLY A 155 -10.63 -28.30 -12.57
CA GLY A 155 -11.59 -27.48 -11.84
C GLY A 155 -11.31 -27.32 -10.35
N THR A 156 -12.25 -26.74 -9.64
CA THR A 156 -12.18 -26.50 -8.19
C THR A 156 -13.01 -27.53 -7.42
N VAL A 157 -12.48 -28.04 -6.32
CA VAL A 157 -13.14 -28.98 -5.44
C VAL A 157 -13.19 -28.44 -4.02
N PRO A 158 -14.38 -28.25 -3.42
CA PRO A 158 -14.49 -27.82 -2.03
C PRO A 158 -13.81 -28.82 -1.08
N ILE A 159 -13.14 -28.29 -0.06
CA ILE A 159 -12.46 -29.07 0.98
C ILE A 159 -13.18 -28.83 2.31
N LEU A 160 -13.47 -29.90 3.04
CA LEU A 160 -14.11 -29.84 4.33
C LEU A 160 -13.10 -30.08 5.46
N ARG A 161 -13.50 -29.72 6.68
CA ARG A 161 -12.75 -30.06 7.89
C ARG A 161 -12.49 -31.57 7.97
N GLY A 162 -11.27 -31.95 8.32
CA GLY A 162 -10.80 -33.33 8.39
C GLY A 162 -10.31 -33.91 7.05
N ALA A 163 -10.43 -33.15 5.96
CA ALA A 163 -9.92 -33.59 4.67
C ALA A 163 -8.38 -33.60 4.63
N GLU A 164 -7.84 -34.59 3.96
CA GLU A 164 -6.40 -34.73 3.71
C GLU A 164 -5.99 -33.92 2.49
N VAL A 165 -4.86 -33.23 2.62
CA VAL A 165 -4.23 -32.40 1.57
C VAL A 165 -3.08 -33.19 0.97
N PRO A 166 -3.17 -33.61 -0.31
CA PRO A 166 -2.08 -34.27 -1.00
C PRO A 166 -0.87 -33.35 -1.22
N ALA A 167 0.31 -33.95 -1.39
CA ALA A 167 1.54 -33.22 -1.71
C ALA A 167 1.37 -32.33 -2.96
N GLY A 168 1.77 -31.08 -2.86
CA GLY A 168 1.75 -30.12 -3.96
C GLY A 168 0.35 -29.64 -4.38
N ALA A 169 -0.74 -30.04 -3.68
CA ALA A 169 -2.07 -29.57 -3.99
C ALA A 169 -2.21 -28.06 -3.68
N ASP A 170 -2.76 -27.29 -4.62
CA ASP A 170 -3.05 -25.87 -4.47
C ASP A 170 -4.36 -25.71 -3.68
N ILE A 171 -4.25 -25.23 -2.45
CA ILE A 171 -5.35 -25.00 -1.51
C ILE A 171 -5.58 -23.49 -1.42
N ARG A 172 -6.85 -23.10 -1.55
CA ARG A 172 -7.26 -21.69 -1.48
C ARG A 172 -8.41 -21.50 -0.50
N THR A 173 -8.36 -20.36 0.20
CA THR A 173 -9.46 -19.85 0.99
C THR A 173 -10.24 -18.82 0.17
N ALA A 174 -11.56 -18.93 0.16
CA ALA A 174 -12.42 -17.91 -0.42
C ALA A 174 -12.44 -16.63 0.43
N ARG A 175 -13.17 -15.63 -0.02
CA ARG A 175 -13.42 -14.44 0.78
C ARG A 175 -14.20 -14.78 2.06
N ASP A 176 -13.91 -14.07 3.13
CA ASP A 176 -14.47 -14.28 4.47
C ASP A 176 -14.25 -15.73 5.00
N ALA A 177 -13.36 -16.49 4.35
CA ALA A 177 -12.99 -17.83 4.78
C ALA A 177 -11.67 -17.81 5.54
N HIS A 178 -11.58 -18.72 6.51
CA HIS A 178 -10.41 -18.89 7.36
C HIS A 178 -10.16 -20.40 7.52
N ALA A 179 -8.89 -20.84 7.49
CA ALA A 179 -8.52 -22.23 7.63
C ALA A 179 -7.33 -22.40 8.55
N ILE A 180 -7.30 -23.52 9.26
CA ILE A 180 -6.13 -24.00 9.96
C ILE A 180 -5.77 -25.38 9.39
N LEU A 181 -4.56 -25.48 8.84
CA LEU A 181 -3.97 -26.72 8.39
C LEU A 181 -2.99 -27.24 9.44
N ARG A 182 -3.10 -28.50 9.81
CA ARG A 182 -2.09 -29.18 10.60
C ARG A 182 -1.22 -29.99 9.66
N LEU A 183 0.06 -29.63 9.60
CA LEU A 183 1.06 -30.31 8.80
C LEU A 183 1.46 -31.65 9.45
N ARG A 184 2.05 -32.53 8.68
CA ARG A 184 2.50 -33.84 9.11
C ARG A 184 3.52 -33.81 10.25
N ASP A 185 4.37 -32.78 10.31
CA ASP A 185 5.33 -32.58 11.37
C ASP A 185 4.75 -31.99 12.66
N GLY A 186 3.44 -31.72 12.70
CA GLY A 186 2.74 -31.12 13.84
C GLY A 186 2.74 -29.58 13.79
N SER A 187 3.32 -28.95 12.76
CA SER A 187 3.20 -27.51 12.55
C SER A 187 1.76 -27.12 12.17
N HIS A 188 1.33 -25.91 12.60
CA HIS A 188 0.02 -25.38 12.25
C HIS A 188 0.20 -24.19 11.31
N VAL A 189 -0.62 -24.12 10.27
CA VAL A 189 -0.67 -23.04 9.28
C VAL A 189 -2.06 -22.45 9.27
N GLU A 190 -2.19 -21.25 9.80
CA GLU A 190 -3.42 -20.48 9.78
C GLU A 190 -3.44 -19.66 8.49
N MET A 191 -4.52 -19.81 7.71
CA MET A 191 -4.70 -19.12 6.41
C MET A 191 -5.78 -18.06 6.54
N ARG A 192 -5.44 -16.85 6.15
CA ARG A 192 -6.40 -15.76 5.98
C ARG A 192 -7.28 -16.01 4.75
N GLU A 193 -8.40 -15.29 4.64
CA GLU A 193 -9.19 -15.22 3.41
C GLU A 193 -8.33 -14.92 2.18
N ARG A 194 -8.73 -15.42 1.01
CA ARG A 194 -8.07 -15.18 -0.28
C ARG A 194 -6.59 -15.58 -0.31
N SER A 195 -6.19 -16.49 0.56
CA SER A 195 -4.85 -17.06 0.57
C SER A 195 -4.80 -18.33 -0.28
N GLY A 196 -3.68 -18.53 -0.97
CA GLY A 196 -3.41 -19.72 -1.74
C GLY A 196 -2.05 -20.30 -1.41
N LEU A 197 -1.99 -21.57 -1.05
CA LEU A 197 -0.75 -22.25 -0.73
C LEU A 197 -0.74 -23.71 -1.18
N SER A 198 0.47 -24.24 -1.30
CA SER A 198 0.72 -25.68 -1.48
C SER A 198 1.72 -26.16 -0.42
N VAL A 199 1.65 -27.46 -0.07
CA VAL A 199 2.58 -28.07 0.87
C VAL A 199 3.28 -29.24 0.20
N SER A 200 4.60 -29.32 0.36
CA SER A 200 5.41 -30.43 -0.15
C SER A 200 6.52 -30.79 0.82
N GLU A 201 6.86 -32.05 0.91
CA GLU A 201 7.98 -32.55 1.72
C GLU A 201 9.04 -33.15 0.80
N ARG A 202 10.29 -32.88 1.09
CA ARG A 202 11.44 -33.51 0.43
C ARG A 202 12.51 -33.88 1.46
N GLY A 203 12.65 -35.15 1.71
CA GLY A 203 13.55 -35.63 2.77
C GLY A 203 13.04 -35.25 4.15
N HIS A 204 13.83 -34.46 4.90
CA HIS A 204 13.42 -33.89 6.19
C HIS A 204 12.95 -32.45 6.12
N ASP A 205 12.98 -31.89 4.93
CA ASP A 205 12.57 -30.48 4.71
C ASP A 205 11.13 -30.41 4.23
N MET A 206 10.33 -29.58 4.90
CA MET A 206 8.98 -29.28 4.49
C MET A 206 8.92 -27.90 3.87
N THR A 207 8.21 -27.74 2.77
CA THR A 207 8.07 -26.46 2.07
C THR A 207 6.60 -26.12 1.91
N ILE A 208 6.22 -24.93 2.40
CA ILE A 208 4.95 -24.28 2.12
C ILE A 208 5.20 -23.30 0.99
N GLY A 209 4.63 -23.52 -0.17
CA GLY A 209 4.62 -22.54 -1.26
C GLY A 209 3.43 -21.59 -1.08
N LEU A 210 3.67 -20.37 -0.65
CA LEU A 210 2.62 -19.34 -0.53
C LEU A 210 2.56 -18.56 -1.84
N ASP A 211 1.57 -18.87 -2.66
CA ASP A 211 1.35 -18.16 -3.93
C ASP A 211 0.84 -16.74 -3.67
N ARG A 212 -0.12 -16.58 -2.76
CA ARG A 212 -0.76 -15.31 -2.42
C ARG A 212 -1.38 -15.31 -1.05
N GLY A 213 -1.68 -14.11 -0.52
CA GLY A 213 -2.40 -13.91 0.71
C GLY A 213 -1.52 -13.92 1.95
N ALA A 214 -2.10 -14.18 3.11
CA ALA A 214 -1.42 -14.14 4.39
C ALA A 214 -1.61 -15.44 5.16
N ILE A 215 -0.51 -15.92 5.75
CA ILE A 215 -0.51 -17.08 6.65
C ILE A 215 0.21 -16.73 7.95
N ILE A 216 -0.18 -17.39 9.04
CA ILE A 216 0.60 -17.49 10.26
C ILE A 216 1.02 -18.94 10.41
N VAL A 217 2.31 -19.15 10.60
CA VAL A 217 2.89 -20.47 10.78
C VAL A 217 3.39 -20.61 12.21
N GLN A 218 2.86 -21.58 12.93
CA GLN A 218 3.40 -22.07 14.19
C GLN A 218 4.20 -23.33 13.89
N ALA A 219 5.49 -23.16 13.65
CA ALA A 219 6.37 -24.26 13.29
C ALA A 219 6.66 -25.14 14.52
N ALA A 220 6.51 -26.44 14.38
CA ALA A 220 6.96 -27.40 15.38
C ALA A 220 8.49 -27.35 15.55
N LYS A 221 8.97 -27.56 16.76
CA LYS A 221 10.44 -27.63 17.00
C LYS A 221 11.03 -28.84 16.29
N ARG A 222 11.98 -28.59 15.40
CA ARG A 222 12.65 -29.61 14.57
C ARG A 222 14.06 -29.84 15.04
N HIS A 223 14.43 -31.12 15.16
CA HIS A 223 15.79 -31.54 15.47
C HIS A 223 16.60 -31.89 14.20
N ALA A 224 15.89 -32.12 13.07
CA ALA A 224 16.48 -32.37 11.77
C ALA A 224 15.61 -31.74 10.67
N GLY A 225 16.24 -31.14 9.65
CA GLY A 225 15.58 -30.46 8.57
C GLY A 225 15.00 -29.09 8.94
N HIS A 226 14.44 -28.40 7.96
CA HIS A 226 13.86 -27.06 8.10
C HIS A 226 12.42 -27.03 7.60
N LEU A 227 11.63 -26.12 8.14
CA LEU A 227 10.39 -25.71 7.52
C LEU A 227 10.69 -24.46 6.69
N TYR A 228 10.34 -24.51 5.42
CA TYR A 228 10.47 -23.38 4.50
C TYR A 228 9.10 -22.82 4.14
N VAL A 229 9.02 -21.50 4.06
CA VAL A 229 7.91 -20.82 3.37
C VAL A 229 8.51 -20.09 2.18
N GLY A 230 8.14 -20.52 0.97
CA GLY A 230 8.52 -19.90 -0.28
C GLY A 230 7.41 -18.97 -0.78
N THR A 231 7.76 -17.76 -1.11
CA THR A 231 6.89 -16.83 -1.85
C THR A 231 7.48 -16.59 -3.24
N ARG A 232 6.91 -15.68 -4.03
CA ARG A 232 7.43 -15.33 -5.36
C ARG A 232 8.81 -14.66 -5.29
N ASP A 233 9.13 -14.02 -4.17
CA ASP A 233 10.26 -13.10 -4.03
C ASP A 233 11.15 -13.33 -2.81
N CYS A 234 10.78 -14.23 -1.90
CA CYS A 234 11.64 -14.63 -0.81
C CYS A 234 11.43 -16.09 -0.36
N ARG A 235 12.41 -16.58 0.38
CA ARG A 235 12.35 -17.88 1.06
C ARG A 235 12.63 -17.69 2.54
N VAL A 236 11.71 -18.15 3.35
CA VAL A 236 11.75 -18.09 4.81
C VAL A 236 12.15 -19.47 5.33
N SER A 237 13.13 -19.56 6.24
CA SER A 237 13.61 -20.80 6.84
C SER A 237 13.50 -20.75 8.35
N VAL A 238 12.94 -21.78 8.96
CA VAL A 238 12.74 -21.86 10.41
C VAL A 238 12.94 -23.28 10.96
N THR A 239 13.17 -23.37 12.28
CA THR A 239 13.35 -24.64 13.01
C THR A 239 12.43 -24.77 14.22
N GLY A 240 11.48 -23.84 14.43
CA GLY A 240 10.55 -23.84 15.56
C GLY A 240 10.22 -22.43 16.02
N THR A 241 9.37 -21.73 15.29
CA THR A 241 9.06 -20.32 15.44
C THR A 241 7.60 -20.05 15.13
N VAL A 242 7.07 -18.94 15.65
CA VAL A 242 5.76 -18.41 15.24
C VAL A 242 6.00 -17.15 14.43
N PHE A 243 5.52 -17.13 13.19
CA PHE A 243 5.74 -16.02 12.27
C PHE A 243 4.61 -15.89 11.25
N SER A 244 4.42 -14.70 10.72
CA SER A 244 3.48 -14.40 9.65
C SER A 244 4.23 -14.16 8.34
N VAL A 245 3.66 -14.64 7.23
CA VAL A 245 4.10 -14.31 5.87
C VAL A 245 2.90 -13.80 5.09
N ASN A 246 3.04 -12.63 4.50
CA ASN A 246 2.04 -12.01 3.66
C ASN A 246 2.62 -11.77 2.28
N SER A 247 2.11 -12.44 1.25
CA SER A 247 2.54 -12.34 -0.13
C SER A 247 1.49 -11.63 -0.98
N GLY A 248 1.87 -10.54 -1.60
CA GLY A 248 0.97 -9.69 -2.37
C GLY A 248 1.63 -9.07 -3.61
N LEU A 249 0.89 -8.22 -4.30
CA LEU A 249 1.34 -7.55 -5.53
C LEU A 249 2.57 -6.67 -5.32
N LYS A 250 2.71 -6.06 -4.15
CA LYS A 250 3.83 -5.18 -3.82
C LYS A 250 5.08 -5.93 -3.39
N GLY A 251 4.97 -7.21 -3.12
CA GLY A 251 6.03 -8.05 -2.58
C GLY A 251 5.57 -8.87 -1.39
N SER A 252 6.50 -9.43 -0.64
CA SER A 252 6.23 -10.23 0.55
C SER A 252 6.69 -9.51 1.82
N ARG A 253 5.95 -9.70 2.91
CA ARG A 253 6.31 -9.27 4.26
C ARG A 253 6.39 -10.47 5.17
N VAL A 254 7.50 -10.55 5.91
CA VAL A 254 7.73 -11.57 6.92
C VAL A 254 7.81 -10.89 8.27
N THR A 255 7.05 -11.36 9.25
CA THR A 255 6.96 -10.79 10.59
C THR A 255 7.12 -11.90 11.62
N VAL A 256 8.05 -11.75 12.55
CA VAL A 256 8.33 -12.75 13.58
C VAL A 256 7.55 -12.43 14.85
N ILE A 257 6.77 -13.39 15.31
CA ILE A 257 6.01 -13.31 16.55
C ILE A 257 6.81 -13.91 17.71
N GLU A 258 7.41 -15.09 17.48
CA GLU A 258 8.24 -15.79 18.46
C GLU A 258 9.40 -16.50 17.77
N GLY A 259 10.59 -16.47 18.38
CA GLY A 259 11.77 -17.18 17.91
C GLY A 259 12.59 -16.39 16.90
N THR A 260 13.26 -17.11 16.01
CA THR A 260 14.18 -16.54 15.01
C THR A 260 13.89 -17.13 13.63
N VAL A 261 13.84 -16.26 12.64
CA VAL A 261 13.53 -16.59 11.24
C VAL A 261 14.66 -16.11 10.34
N LEU A 262 15.08 -16.94 9.41
CA LEU A 262 16.00 -16.56 8.34
C LEU A 262 15.21 -16.30 7.06
N VAL A 263 15.34 -15.08 6.51
CA VAL A 263 14.69 -14.68 5.26
C VAL A 263 15.76 -14.47 4.20
N ALA A 264 15.69 -15.25 3.13
CA ALA A 264 16.55 -15.13 1.96
C ALA A 264 15.81 -14.47 0.81
N GLN A 265 16.33 -13.35 0.30
CA GLN A 265 15.84 -12.63 -0.86
C GLN A 265 16.99 -12.40 -1.84
N ASN A 266 16.93 -12.96 -3.03
CA ASN A 266 18.02 -12.94 -4.01
C ASN A 266 19.35 -13.43 -3.39
N SER A 267 20.35 -12.53 -3.28
CA SER A 267 21.66 -12.81 -2.66
C SER A 267 21.78 -12.30 -1.22
N HIS A 268 20.71 -11.75 -0.64
CA HIS A 268 20.71 -11.21 0.72
C HIS A 268 19.97 -12.15 1.66
N GLU A 269 20.53 -12.36 2.84
CA GLU A 269 19.92 -13.09 3.93
C GLU A 269 19.76 -12.17 5.14
N SER A 270 18.57 -12.17 5.73
CA SER A 270 18.23 -11.39 6.92
C SER A 270 17.78 -12.32 8.03
N VAL A 271 18.36 -12.17 9.21
CA VAL A 271 17.92 -12.87 10.42
C VAL A 271 16.98 -11.95 11.19
N LEU A 272 15.75 -12.42 11.42
CA LEU A 272 14.73 -11.70 12.18
C LEU A 272 14.51 -12.38 13.52
N HIS A 273 14.40 -11.58 14.58
CA HIS A 273 14.00 -12.01 15.91
C HIS A 273 12.56 -11.60 16.20
N ALA A 274 11.99 -12.06 17.30
CA ALA A 274 10.66 -11.71 17.74
C ALA A 274 10.43 -10.18 17.70
N GLY A 275 9.31 -9.74 17.10
CA GLY A 275 9.01 -8.34 16.83
C GLY A 275 9.67 -7.78 15.55
N GLY A 276 10.64 -8.49 14.97
CA GLY A 276 11.31 -8.12 13.72
C GLY A 276 10.41 -8.31 12.51
N GLN A 277 10.58 -7.45 11.52
CA GLN A 277 9.84 -7.47 10.27
C GLN A 277 10.75 -7.12 9.11
N VAL A 278 10.58 -7.80 7.99
CA VAL A 278 11.21 -7.45 6.72
C VAL A 278 10.18 -7.46 5.60
N SER A 279 10.30 -6.51 4.69
CA SER A 279 9.53 -6.44 3.44
C SER A 279 10.48 -6.57 2.26
N THR A 280 10.08 -7.35 1.25
CA THR A 280 10.91 -7.60 0.06
C THR A 280 10.91 -6.44 -0.93
N SER A 281 10.03 -5.47 -0.73
CA SER A 281 9.89 -4.28 -1.58
C SER A 281 9.91 -3.01 -0.73
N SER A 282 10.64 -1.99 -1.20
CA SER A 282 10.64 -0.65 -0.61
C SER A 282 9.29 0.05 -0.70
N ALA A 283 8.39 -0.41 -1.58
CA ALA A 283 7.03 0.10 -1.68
C ALA A 283 6.12 -0.33 -0.51
N MET A 284 6.59 -1.25 0.34
CA MET A 284 5.87 -1.66 1.55
C MET A 284 6.52 -1.05 2.79
N GLY A 285 5.88 -0.05 3.38
CA GLY A 285 6.28 0.55 4.66
C GLY A 285 6.13 -0.42 5.84
N ALA A 286 6.71 -0.06 6.99
CA ALA A 286 6.56 -0.85 8.22
C ALA A 286 5.10 -0.83 8.70
N THR A 287 4.65 -1.97 9.20
CA THR A 287 3.30 -2.13 9.76
C THR A 287 3.41 -2.66 11.19
N PRO A 288 2.68 -2.14 12.17
CA PRO A 288 2.66 -2.73 13.51
C PRO A 288 2.33 -4.22 13.44
N VAL A 289 3.09 -5.05 14.15
CA VAL A 289 2.89 -6.50 14.13
C VAL A 289 1.48 -6.88 14.56
N SER A 290 0.92 -6.17 15.55
CA SER A 290 -0.46 -6.35 16.01
C SER A 290 -1.49 -6.19 14.89
N ARG A 291 -1.26 -5.25 13.97
CA ARG A 291 -2.13 -5.03 12.81
C ARG A 291 -1.96 -6.11 11.74
N GLU A 292 -0.70 -6.57 11.53
CA GLU A 292 -0.41 -7.62 10.55
C GLU A 292 -1.10 -8.95 10.90
N ILE A 293 -1.23 -9.25 12.18
CA ILE A 293 -1.80 -10.51 12.68
C ILE A 293 -3.24 -10.39 13.19
N SER A 294 -3.86 -9.21 13.14
CA SER A 294 -5.20 -8.93 13.70
C SER A 294 -6.33 -9.79 13.12
N TRP A 295 -6.12 -10.40 11.97
CA TRP A 295 -7.05 -11.31 11.31
C TRP A 295 -7.03 -12.74 11.86
N SER A 296 -6.01 -13.10 12.64
CA SER A 296 -5.86 -14.43 13.27
C SER A 296 -6.88 -14.64 14.37
N GLN A 297 -7.37 -15.86 14.51
CA GLN A 297 -8.20 -16.25 15.64
C GLN A 297 -7.44 -16.23 16.97
N SER A 298 -6.11 -16.30 16.92
CA SER A 298 -5.21 -16.23 18.07
C SER A 298 -4.53 -14.86 18.22
N ALA A 299 -5.03 -13.81 17.54
CA ALA A 299 -4.41 -12.48 17.51
C ALA A 299 -4.13 -11.91 18.91
N ASP A 300 -5.09 -11.99 19.83
CA ASP A 300 -4.93 -11.46 21.19
C ASP A 300 -3.80 -12.16 21.97
N ALA A 301 -3.67 -13.47 21.82
CA ALA A 301 -2.57 -14.24 22.43
C ALA A 301 -1.21 -13.84 21.85
N TYR A 302 -1.13 -13.64 20.52
CA TYR A 302 0.08 -13.20 19.86
C TYR A 302 0.45 -11.75 20.21
N ILE A 303 -0.54 -10.86 20.34
CA ILE A 303 -0.35 -9.46 20.75
C ILE A 303 0.14 -9.38 22.20
N ALA A 304 -0.43 -10.16 23.11
CA ALA A 304 0.03 -10.22 24.50
C ALA A 304 1.50 -10.68 24.59
N MET A 305 1.89 -11.66 23.79
CA MET A 305 3.27 -12.12 23.71
C MET A 305 4.23 -11.08 23.14
N LEU A 306 3.80 -10.33 22.10
CA LEU A 306 4.57 -9.24 21.53
C LEU A 306 4.75 -8.05 22.46
N ASN A 307 3.72 -7.68 23.24
CA ASN A 307 3.79 -6.57 24.18
C ASN A 307 4.83 -6.82 25.28
N ALA A 308 5.04 -8.07 25.64
CA ALA A 308 6.10 -8.45 26.59
C ALA A 308 7.52 -8.26 26.03
N VAL A 309 7.67 -8.32 24.69
CA VAL A 309 8.96 -8.16 24.00
C VAL A 309 9.19 -6.70 23.56
N THR A 310 8.13 -5.96 23.23
CA THR A 310 8.22 -4.62 22.62
C THR A 310 8.56 -3.51 23.62
N ALA A 311 8.39 -3.72 24.92
CA ALA A 311 8.82 -2.79 25.97
C ALA A 311 10.34 -2.49 25.94
N LEU A 312 11.11 -3.21 25.14
CA LEU A 312 12.57 -3.11 25.07
C LEU A 312 13.16 -2.30 23.91
N ASN A 313 12.40 -1.94 22.87
CA ASN A 313 13.01 -1.41 21.63
C ASN A 313 12.36 -0.14 21.05
N VAL A 314 12.10 0.88 21.87
CA VAL A 314 11.77 2.22 21.33
C VAL A 314 12.98 3.13 21.46
N LYS A 315 13.70 3.30 20.37
CA LYS A 315 14.39 4.54 19.91
C LYS A 315 15.31 4.25 18.73
N LEU A 316 15.11 5.03 17.67
CA LEU A 316 15.99 5.40 16.54
C LEU A 316 15.27 5.17 15.20
N ASP A 317 14.93 6.21 14.48
CA ASP A 317 15.66 6.89 13.44
C ASP A 317 14.82 8.02 12.85
N GLN A 318 15.35 9.22 12.93
CA GLN A 318 14.92 10.38 12.18
C GLN A 318 16.05 10.73 11.22
N ASP A 319 15.74 10.93 9.92
CA ASP A 319 16.42 12.00 9.16
C ASP A 319 15.72 12.34 7.84
N HIS A 320 15.28 13.54 7.76
CA HIS A 320 15.36 14.67 6.82
C HIS A 320 14.70 14.57 5.45
N PHE A 321 13.52 15.22 5.37
CA PHE A 321 13.08 15.86 4.13
C PHE A 321 12.60 17.30 4.41
N PRO A 322 13.25 18.34 3.86
CA PRO A 322 12.97 19.72 4.23
C PRO A 322 11.68 20.32 3.67
N ALA A 323 10.83 19.57 2.98
CA ALA A 323 9.60 20.06 2.36
C ALA A 323 8.28 19.55 3.00
N LEU A 324 8.32 18.56 3.88
CA LEU A 324 7.13 18.06 4.58
C LEU A 324 6.94 18.81 5.90
N ARG A 325 5.69 19.17 6.18
CA ARG A 325 5.27 19.76 7.45
C ARG A 325 4.62 18.69 8.30
N PHE A 326 5.07 18.57 9.54
CA PHE A 326 4.57 17.58 10.50
C PHE A 326 3.65 18.18 11.55
N SER A 327 3.51 19.51 11.54
CA SER A 327 2.60 20.27 12.39
C SER A 327 2.30 21.62 11.76
N SER A 328 1.22 22.27 12.18
CA SER A 328 0.83 23.60 11.75
C SER A 328 0.34 24.42 12.94
N ASN A 329 0.98 25.55 13.19
CA ASN A 329 0.48 26.53 14.18
C ASN A 329 -0.82 27.18 13.67
N LEU A 330 -0.94 27.35 12.36
CA LEU A 330 -2.10 27.97 11.72
C LEU A 330 -3.36 27.12 11.87
N LEU A 331 -3.21 25.79 12.03
CA LEU A 331 -4.34 24.90 12.31
C LEU A 331 -5.06 25.29 13.62
N THR A 332 -4.32 25.66 14.65
CA THR A 332 -4.90 26.07 15.94
C THR A 332 -5.60 27.43 15.89
N MET A 333 -5.33 28.22 14.84
CA MET A 333 -5.93 29.56 14.63
C MET A 333 -7.13 29.52 13.68
N ALA A 334 -7.35 28.41 12.97
CA ALA A 334 -8.47 28.29 12.04
C ALA A 334 -9.82 28.48 12.77
N PRO A 335 -10.80 29.21 12.18
CA PRO A 335 -12.10 29.45 12.81
C PRO A 335 -12.78 28.13 13.23
N ALA A 336 -13.47 28.14 14.39
CA ALA A 336 -14.08 26.94 14.98
C ALA A 336 -15.09 26.24 14.05
N GLN A 337 -15.77 26.98 13.19
CA GLN A 337 -16.77 26.45 12.22
C GLN A 337 -16.19 26.20 10.83
N THR A 338 -14.90 25.98 10.73
CA THR A 338 -14.23 25.67 9.45
C THR A 338 -14.73 24.33 8.90
N VAL A 339 -15.22 24.33 7.67
CA VAL A 339 -15.68 23.16 6.92
C VAL A 339 -14.81 22.85 5.70
N VAL A 340 -13.99 23.79 5.26
CA VAL A 340 -12.97 23.57 4.23
C VAL A 340 -11.63 24.08 4.76
N TYR A 341 -10.60 23.26 4.66
CA TYR A 341 -9.24 23.58 5.08
C TYR A 341 -8.28 23.18 3.97
N ALA A 342 -7.43 24.10 3.55
CA ALA A 342 -6.36 23.82 2.60
C ALA A 342 -5.04 24.38 3.13
N SER A 343 -3.99 23.58 3.03
CA SER A 343 -2.63 23.98 3.38
C SER A 343 -1.72 23.84 2.17
N ILE A 344 -1.15 24.97 1.77
CA ILE A 344 -0.27 25.11 0.61
C ILE A 344 1.14 25.37 1.11
N PRO A 345 2.17 24.67 0.63
CA PRO A 345 3.55 24.93 1.01
C PRO A 345 3.99 26.30 0.54
N ASN A 346 5.03 26.85 1.16
CA ASN A 346 5.69 28.05 0.64
C ASN A 346 6.24 27.77 -0.76
N LEU A 347 5.82 28.58 -1.72
CA LEU A 347 6.13 28.37 -3.14
C LEU A 347 7.49 28.93 -3.59
N SER A 348 8.26 29.57 -2.70
CA SER A 348 9.52 30.24 -3.07
C SER A 348 10.50 29.34 -3.82
N GLN A 349 10.65 28.09 -3.40
CA GLN A 349 11.53 27.13 -4.05
C GLN A 349 10.97 26.70 -5.42
N ALA A 350 9.67 26.39 -5.50
CA ALA A 350 9.02 26.02 -6.76
C ALA A 350 9.07 27.14 -7.80
N LEU A 351 8.87 28.38 -7.36
CA LEU A 351 8.97 29.56 -8.22
C LEU A 351 10.40 29.78 -8.75
N THR A 352 11.41 29.50 -7.92
CA THR A 352 12.82 29.54 -8.35
C THR A 352 13.10 28.49 -9.41
N GLU A 353 12.60 27.28 -9.26
CA GLU A 353 12.74 26.20 -10.26
C GLU A 353 12.03 26.55 -11.56
N VAL A 354 10.84 27.14 -11.49
CA VAL A 354 10.12 27.63 -12.68
C VAL A 354 10.96 28.67 -13.44
N GLN A 355 11.54 29.63 -12.74
CA GLN A 355 12.41 30.65 -13.35
C GLN A 355 13.66 30.03 -14.00
N GLN A 356 14.29 29.07 -13.36
CA GLN A 356 15.55 28.49 -13.84
C GLN A 356 15.37 27.46 -14.96
N VAL A 357 14.29 26.69 -14.94
CA VAL A 357 14.09 25.55 -15.86
C VAL A 357 13.06 25.83 -16.94
N PHE A 358 11.93 26.45 -16.61
CA PHE A 358 10.82 26.66 -17.57
C PHE A 358 10.97 27.92 -18.40
N VAL A 359 11.36 29.03 -17.79
CA VAL A 359 11.49 30.31 -18.53
C VAL A 359 12.43 30.20 -19.72
N PRO A 360 13.62 29.57 -19.63
CA PRO A 360 14.48 29.37 -20.80
C PRO A 360 13.85 28.55 -21.93
N LYS A 361 13.03 27.53 -21.61
CA LYS A 361 12.33 26.71 -22.60
C LYS A 361 11.19 27.47 -23.27
N ILE A 362 10.46 28.28 -22.51
CA ILE A 362 9.40 29.16 -23.05
C ILE A 362 9.99 30.18 -24.01
N GLN A 363 11.14 30.76 -23.68
CA GLN A 363 11.84 31.76 -24.53
C GLN A 363 12.30 31.15 -25.86
N GLN A 364 12.54 29.86 -25.95
CA GLN A 364 12.90 29.17 -27.20
C GLN A 364 11.70 28.96 -28.15
N ASN A 365 10.45 29.09 -27.66
CA ASN A 365 9.25 28.98 -28.46
C ASN A 365 8.60 30.36 -28.69
N PRO A 366 8.60 30.92 -29.92
CA PRO A 366 8.10 32.27 -30.15
C PRO A 366 6.66 32.51 -29.74
N ILE A 367 5.79 31.52 -29.92
CA ILE A 367 4.34 31.62 -29.57
C ILE A 367 4.14 31.63 -28.05
N LEU A 368 4.82 30.77 -27.35
CA LEU A 368 4.76 30.71 -25.89
C LEU A 368 5.42 31.93 -25.27
N SER A 369 6.53 32.41 -25.83
CA SER A 369 7.21 33.62 -25.35
C SER A 369 6.34 34.85 -25.50
N GLN A 370 5.62 35.00 -26.63
CA GLN A 370 4.69 36.10 -26.84
C GLN A 370 3.51 36.06 -25.87
N TRP A 371 2.90 34.88 -25.65
CA TRP A 371 1.82 34.69 -24.72
C TRP A 371 2.29 34.97 -23.27
N TRP A 372 3.49 34.52 -22.89
CA TRP A 372 4.10 34.75 -21.60
C TRP A 372 4.31 36.22 -21.29
N GLN A 373 4.85 36.96 -22.26
CA GLN A 373 5.07 38.42 -22.16
C GLN A 373 3.74 39.18 -22.11
N GLN A 374 2.75 38.80 -22.93
CA GLN A 374 1.43 39.46 -22.95
C GLN A 374 0.74 39.35 -21.60
N ASN A 375 0.91 38.25 -20.90
CA ASN A 375 0.33 38.01 -19.59
C ASN A 375 1.22 38.49 -18.41
N LYS A 376 2.38 39.09 -18.70
CA LYS A 376 3.33 39.62 -17.71
C LYS A 376 3.73 38.60 -16.64
N LEU A 377 3.86 37.31 -17.02
CA LEU A 377 4.08 36.23 -16.08
C LEU A 377 5.41 36.29 -15.34
N ASP A 378 6.45 36.92 -15.98
CA ASP A 378 7.72 37.18 -15.31
C ASP A 378 7.54 38.04 -14.07
N GLN A 379 6.71 39.11 -14.18
CA GLN A 379 6.44 40.01 -13.06
C GLN A 379 5.61 39.33 -11.98
N VAL A 380 4.59 38.56 -12.37
CA VAL A 380 3.75 37.81 -11.42
C VAL A 380 4.61 36.82 -10.63
N ILE A 381 5.51 36.08 -11.27
CA ILE A 381 6.41 35.15 -10.61
C ILE A 381 7.38 35.87 -9.68
N ALA A 382 7.93 37.01 -10.09
CA ALA A 382 8.83 37.81 -9.27
C ALA A 382 8.13 38.36 -8.01
N ASP A 383 6.91 38.89 -8.17
CA ASP A 383 6.12 39.41 -7.05
C ASP A 383 5.71 38.27 -6.09
N MET A 384 5.29 37.11 -6.61
CA MET A 384 4.99 35.92 -5.82
C MET A 384 6.24 35.39 -5.08
N SER A 385 7.40 35.37 -5.74
CA SER A 385 8.65 34.94 -5.14
C SER A 385 9.06 35.89 -4.01
N THR A 386 8.90 37.19 -4.20
CA THR A 386 9.18 38.22 -3.18
C THR A 386 8.23 38.06 -2.00
N MET A 387 6.93 37.90 -2.24
CA MET A 387 5.92 37.67 -1.21
C MET A 387 6.25 36.41 -0.40
N SER A 388 6.51 35.28 -1.10
CA SER A 388 6.85 34.00 -0.47
C SER A 388 8.09 34.10 0.40
N GLY A 389 9.01 35.01 0.09
CA GLY A 389 10.22 35.29 0.88
C GLY A 389 9.96 35.91 2.26
N TYR A 390 8.79 36.51 2.52
CA TYR A 390 8.36 36.98 3.83
C TYR A 390 7.60 35.94 4.64
N LEU A 391 6.97 34.94 3.95
CA LEU A 391 6.10 33.96 4.56
C LEU A 391 6.87 32.81 5.19
N GLY A 392 6.24 32.14 6.14
CA GLY A 392 6.70 30.90 6.75
C GLY A 392 6.58 29.72 5.79
N ASN A 393 6.55 28.50 6.35
CA ASN A 393 6.61 27.27 5.57
C ASN A 393 5.29 26.93 4.84
N GLU A 394 4.19 27.60 5.21
CA GLU A 394 2.87 27.32 4.63
C GLU A 394 1.97 28.56 4.61
N MET A 395 0.97 28.44 3.74
CA MET A 395 -0.21 29.29 3.71
C MET A 395 -1.44 28.40 3.90
N VAL A 396 -2.32 28.79 4.80
CA VAL A 396 -3.57 28.08 5.12
C VAL A 396 -4.76 28.87 4.62
N VAL A 397 -5.69 28.19 3.94
CA VAL A 397 -7.00 28.71 3.59
C VAL A 397 -8.03 27.93 4.39
N ALA A 398 -8.79 28.62 5.22
CA ALA A 398 -9.91 28.05 5.98
C ALA A 398 -11.21 28.75 5.57
N ALA A 399 -12.28 28.00 5.34
CA ALA A 399 -13.59 28.57 5.04
C ALA A 399 -14.66 27.94 5.93
N SER A 400 -15.49 28.79 6.53
CA SER A 400 -16.65 28.43 7.32
C SER A 400 -17.92 28.43 6.44
N LEU A 401 -19.03 27.88 6.92
CA LEU A 401 -20.30 27.96 6.24
C LEU A 401 -20.89 29.38 6.35
N ASN A 402 -21.42 29.87 5.24
CA ASN A 402 -22.21 31.08 5.27
C ASN A 402 -23.66 30.81 5.72
N SER A 403 -24.46 31.85 5.87
CA SER A 403 -25.88 31.77 6.28
C SER A 403 -26.78 30.94 5.35
N SER A 404 -26.31 30.67 4.12
CA SER A 404 -27.00 29.85 3.11
C SER A 404 -26.52 28.39 3.09
N GLY A 405 -25.61 28.00 4.02
CA GLY A 405 -25.08 26.64 4.11
C GLY A 405 -24.01 26.29 3.06
N HIS A 406 -23.48 27.24 2.31
CA HIS A 406 -22.40 27.05 1.38
C HIS A 406 -21.09 27.49 2.00
N PRO A 407 -19.92 26.88 1.62
CA PRO A 407 -18.62 27.41 2.00
C PRO A 407 -18.50 28.85 1.56
N GLY A 408 -18.22 29.74 2.52
CA GLY A 408 -18.13 31.18 2.26
C GLY A 408 -17.08 31.82 3.18
N GLN A 409 -16.80 33.06 2.97
CA GLN A 409 -15.93 33.89 3.81
C GLN A 409 -14.60 33.21 4.16
N PRO A 410 -13.73 32.93 3.16
CA PRO A 410 -12.46 32.30 3.42
C PRO A 410 -11.55 33.23 4.23
N VAL A 411 -10.74 32.59 5.08
CA VAL A 411 -9.61 33.22 5.74
C VAL A 411 -8.34 32.62 5.17
N VAL A 412 -7.47 33.46 4.64
CA VAL A 412 -6.13 33.07 4.21
C VAL A 412 -5.12 33.53 5.26
N MET A 413 -4.32 32.61 5.78
CA MET A 413 -3.36 32.90 6.85
C MET A 413 -1.95 32.40 6.46
N ALA A 414 -0.91 33.14 6.87
CA ALA A 414 0.46 32.70 6.77
C ALA A 414 1.29 33.30 7.91
N GLU A 415 2.28 32.57 8.40
CA GLU A 415 3.27 33.12 9.32
C GLU A 415 4.19 34.11 8.60
N LEU A 416 4.61 35.16 9.29
CA LEU A 416 5.62 36.10 8.81
C LEU A 416 6.96 35.80 9.47
N THR A 417 8.00 35.59 8.66
CA THR A 417 9.35 35.24 9.11
C THR A 417 10.34 36.40 9.01
N LYS A 418 9.97 37.44 8.24
CA LYS A 418 10.85 38.62 8.04
C LYS A 418 10.06 39.92 8.23
N PRO A 419 10.71 40.98 8.75
CA PRO A 419 10.13 42.32 8.81
C PRO A 419 10.01 42.94 7.42
N GLY A 420 9.13 43.98 7.30
CA GLY A 420 8.98 44.76 6.07
C GLY A 420 7.84 44.28 5.15
N PHE A 421 7.08 43.25 5.54
CA PHE A 421 5.91 42.78 4.77
C PHE A 421 4.84 43.89 4.59
N GLU A 422 4.65 44.75 5.59
CA GLU A 422 3.66 45.85 5.50
C GLU A 422 4.01 46.79 4.33
N SER A 423 5.27 47.26 4.25
CA SER A 423 5.72 48.14 3.19
C SER A 423 5.60 47.48 1.81
N PHE A 424 5.91 46.16 1.72
CA PHE A 424 5.70 45.37 0.52
C PHE A 424 4.21 45.33 0.15
N ALA A 425 3.35 44.96 1.08
CA ALA A 425 1.90 44.88 0.85
C ALA A 425 1.31 46.24 0.42
N GLN A 426 1.72 47.34 1.07
CA GLN A 426 1.31 48.70 0.66
C GLN A 426 1.75 49.03 -0.76
N SER A 427 2.96 48.63 -1.15
CA SER A 427 3.46 48.85 -2.52
C SER A 427 2.67 48.03 -3.55
N GLU A 428 2.32 46.79 -3.23
CA GLU A 428 1.51 45.95 -4.14
C GLU A 428 0.09 46.44 -4.27
N VAL A 429 -0.54 46.85 -3.15
CA VAL A 429 -1.88 47.45 -3.19
C VAL A 429 -1.87 48.76 -4.00
N ALA A 430 -0.81 49.58 -3.88
CA ALA A 430 -0.68 50.81 -4.67
C ALA A 430 -0.54 50.51 -6.20
N LYS A 431 0.16 49.43 -6.57
CA LYS A 431 0.22 48.99 -7.99
C LYS A 431 -1.17 48.54 -8.53
N LEU A 432 -1.93 47.83 -7.68
CA LEU A 432 -3.28 47.38 -8.01
C LEU A 432 -4.29 48.55 -8.04
N SER A 433 -4.02 49.61 -7.25
CA SER A 433 -4.87 50.80 -7.13
C SER A 433 -4.86 51.71 -8.34
N SER A 434 -3.93 51.54 -9.27
CA SER A 434 -3.94 52.25 -10.57
C SER A 434 -5.02 51.72 -11.53
N GLY A 435 -5.80 50.66 -11.15
CA GLY A 435 -6.95 50.12 -11.85
C GLY A 435 -8.24 50.21 -11.03
N ALA A 436 -9.38 49.88 -11.63
CA ALA A 436 -10.74 50.04 -11.05
C ALA A 436 -11.00 49.23 -9.74
N ASN A 437 -10.04 48.41 -9.26
CA ASN A 437 -10.21 47.49 -8.15
C ASN A 437 -9.64 47.95 -6.81
N SER A 438 -9.24 49.21 -6.67
CA SER A 438 -8.52 49.72 -5.49
C SER A 438 -9.31 49.84 -4.19
N GLN A 439 -10.62 49.78 -4.27
CA GLN A 439 -11.47 49.98 -3.08
C GLN A 439 -11.81 48.69 -2.31
N HIS A 440 -11.34 47.52 -2.79
CA HIS A 440 -11.74 46.23 -2.25
C HIS A 440 -10.78 45.62 -1.21
N LEU A 441 -9.56 46.19 -1.04
CA LEU A 441 -8.57 45.67 -0.09
C LEU A 441 -8.09 46.76 0.87
N ARG A 442 -8.26 46.55 2.18
CA ARG A 442 -7.83 47.43 3.24
C ARG A 442 -6.74 46.76 4.08
N ILE A 443 -5.60 47.43 4.29
CA ILE A 443 -4.52 46.95 5.15
C ILE A 443 -4.77 47.47 6.57
N VAL A 444 -4.68 46.61 7.55
CA VAL A 444 -4.84 46.91 8.99
C VAL A 444 -3.69 46.27 9.77
N THR A 445 -3.02 47.07 10.59
CA THR A 445 -1.92 46.62 11.47
C THR A 445 -2.32 46.65 12.96
N ASP A 446 -3.35 47.41 13.28
CA ASP A 446 -3.93 47.47 14.63
C ASP A 446 -5.26 46.68 14.64
N PRO A 447 -5.34 45.57 15.42
CA PRO A 447 -6.57 44.76 15.51
C PRO A 447 -7.82 45.56 15.89
N SER A 448 -7.67 46.66 16.66
CA SER A 448 -8.78 47.51 17.05
C SER A 448 -9.45 48.26 15.87
N ALA A 449 -8.70 48.40 14.75
CA ALA A 449 -9.13 49.05 13.55
C ALA A 449 -9.87 48.14 12.55
N ILE A 450 -10.02 46.87 12.84
CA ILE A 450 -10.70 45.92 11.91
C ILE A 450 -12.11 46.40 11.61
N GLY A 451 -12.94 46.70 12.62
CA GLY A 451 -14.31 47.22 12.44
C GLY A 451 -15.20 46.33 11.58
N ALA A 452 -16.34 46.86 11.13
CA ALA A 452 -17.17 46.19 10.15
C ALA A 452 -16.53 46.22 8.75
N ILE A 453 -16.60 45.12 8.03
CA ILE A 453 -16.10 44.99 6.67
C ILE A 453 -17.28 44.96 5.71
N PRO A 454 -17.39 45.93 4.74
CA PRO A 454 -18.40 45.89 3.68
C PRO A 454 -18.32 44.58 2.87
N GLN A 455 -19.45 44.14 2.30
CA GLN A 455 -19.55 42.85 1.56
C GLN A 455 -18.59 42.74 0.34
N ASP A 456 -18.21 43.89 -0.21
CA ASP A 456 -17.31 43.98 -1.38
C ASP A 456 -15.84 44.21 -1.03
N GLN A 457 -15.49 44.17 0.28
CA GLN A 457 -14.15 44.43 0.77
C GLN A 457 -13.56 43.24 1.51
N CYS A 458 -12.23 43.16 1.44
CA CYS A 458 -11.41 42.28 2.25
C CYS A 458 -10.45 43.11 3.11
N VAL A 459 -10.10 42.57 4.27
CA VAL A 459 -9.09 43.18 5.15
C VAL A 459 -7.87 42.29 5.19
N LEU A 460 -6.71 42.88 4.90
CA LEU A 460 -5.39 42.27 5.12
C LEU A 460 -4.89 42.72 6.48
N LEU A 461 -5.01 41.86 7.49
CA LEU A 461 -4.51 42.04 8.82
C LEU A 461 -3.02 41.63 8.84
N ILE A 462 -2.13 42.55 9.25
CA ILE A 462 -0.69 42.29 9.39
C ILE A 462 -0.32 42.46 10.85
N LEU A 463 0.07 41.34 11.47
CA LEU A 463 0.57 41.23 12.82
C LEU A 463 2.10 40.98 12.80
N PRO A 464 2.85 41.11 13.90
CA PRO A 464 4.29 40.93 13.90
C PRO A 464 4.80 39.62 13.34
N HIS A 465 4.04 38.53 13.50
CA HIS A 465 4.41 37.16 13.10
C HIS A 465 3.34 36.45 12.24
N LEU A 466 2.31 37.13 11.85
CA LEU A 466 1.17 36.54 11.13
C LEU A 466 0.57 37.55 10.16
N VAL A 467 0.16 37.08 9.01
CA VAL A 467 -0.70 37.82 8.09
C VAL A 467 -1.98 37.02 7.88
N ALA A 468 -3.14 37.73 7.88
CA ALA A 468 -4.42 37.11 7.60
C ALA A 468 -5.24 37.99 6.66
N LEU A 469 -5.88 37.39 5.65
CA LEU A 469 -6.76 38.05 4.68
C LEU A 469 -8.14 37.43 4.77
N SER A 470 -9.16 38.26 5.01
CA SER A 470 -10.56 37.80 5.05
C SER A 470 -11.55 38.93 4.81
N PRO A 471 -12.73 38.65 4.25
CA PRO A 471 -13.89 39.56 4.32
C PRO A 471 -14.65 39.45 5.66
N ASP A 472 -14.26 38.50 6.55
CA ASP A 472 -14.93 38.26 7.82
C ASP A 472 -14.19 38.95 8.98
N ALA A 473 -14.80 40.01 9.52
CA ALA A 473 -14.28 40.78 10.63
C ALA A 473 -14.15 39.92 11.93
N ALA A 474 -15.11 39.03 12.19
CA ALA A 474 -15.12 38.21 13.40
C ALA A 474 -13.97 37.18 13.37
N ALA A 475 -13.74 36.56 12.22
CA ALA A 475 -12.63 35.64 12.02
C ALA A 475 -11.26 36.35 12.20
N LEU A 476 -11.12 37.57 11.65
CA LEU A 476 -9.88 38.35 11.81
C LEU A 476 -9.65 38.79 13.25
N GLN A 477 -10.72 39.22 13.98
CA GLN A 477 -10.63 39.58 15.40
C GLN A 477 -10.24 38.37 16.26
N GLN A 478 -10.79 37.18 15.97
CA GLN A 478 -10.42 35.93 16.64
C GLN A 478 -8.94 35.58 16.42
N ILE A 479 -8.47 35.66 15.17
CA ILE A 479 -7.07 35.43 14.82
C ILE A 479 -6.16 36.46 15.51
N ALA A 480 -6.55 37.73 15.52
CA ALA A 480 -5.80 38.81 16.19
C ALA A 480 -5.68 38.59 17.71
N ALA A 481 -6.66 37.98 18.34
CA ALA A 481 -6.64 37.64 19.77
C ALA A 481 -5.58 36.56 20.08
N GLY A 482 -5.09 35.82 19.10
CA GLY A 482 -4.04 34.80 19.24
C GLY A 482 -4.42 33.60 20.10
N ALA A 483 -5.69 33.46 20.48
CA ALA A 483 -6.17 32.35 21.28
C ALA A 483 -6.40 31.11 20.39
N PRO A 484 -5.91 29.91 20.80
CA PRO A 484 -6.22 28.68 20.09
C PRO A 484 -7.75 28.47 20.01
N THR A 485 -8.22 28.05 18.84
CA THR A 485 -9.64 27.74 18.64
C THR A 485 -9.90 26.27 18.98
N THR A 486 -11.16 25.92 19.15
CA THR A 486 -11.59 24.52 19.34
C THR A 486 -11.54 23.70 18.04
N PHE A 487 -11.23 24.31 16.89
CA PHE A 487 -11.18 23.62 15.62
C PHE A 487 -10.17 22.48 15.61
N ALA A 488 -8.91 22.74 16.00
CA ALA A 488 -7.83 21.74 15.98
C ALA A 488 -8.12 20.52 16.88
N THR A 489 -8.88 20.70 17.95
CA THR A 489 -9.27 19.64 18.90
C THR A 489 -10.62 19.01 18.56
N GLY A 490 -11.37 19.58 17.62
CA GLY A 490 -12.58 18.98 17.08
C GLY A 490 -12.29 17.77 16.22
N GLU A 491 -13.32 16.99 15.88
CA GLU A 491 -13.16 15.75 15.13
C GLU A 491 -12.54 16.00 13.75
N PHE A 492 -13.05 16.98 12.99
CA PHE A 492 -12.51 17.34 11.68
C PHE A 492 -11.07 17.87 11.79
N GLY A 493 -10.79 18.78 12.71
CA GLY A 493 -9.44 19.29 12.96
C GLY A 493 -8.45 18.21 13.38
N SER A 494 -8.90 17.21 14.13
CA SER A 494 -8.07 16.07 14.54
C SER A 494 -7.68 15.19 13.35
N GLN A 495 -8.54 15.00 12.35
CA GLN A 495 -8.17 14.32 11.10
C GLN A 495 -7.09 15.09 10.33
N ILE A 496 -7.19 16.43 10.29
CA ILE A 496 -6.19 17.30 9.67
C ILE A 496 -4.87 17.24 10.44
N ALA A 497 -4.92 17.28 11.78
CA ALA A 497 -3.73 17.14 12.62
C ALA A 497 -3.04 15.78 12.43
N ALA A 498 -3.81 14.70 12.29
CA ALA A 498 -3.28 13.37 11.98
C ALA A 498 -2.59 13.32 10.61
N ALA A 499 -3.13 14.01 9.60
CA ALA A 499 -2.49 14.14 8.30
C ALA A 499 -1.13 14.87 8.42
N TYR A 500 -1.06 15.95 9.19
CA TYR A 500 0.22 16.61 9.47
C TYR A 500 1.20 15.68 10.18
N GLY A 501 0.75 14.91 11.15
CA GLY A 501 1.60 13.93 11.84
C GLY A 501 2.25 12.90 10.91
N ALA A 502 1.58 12.60 9.78
CA ALA A 502 2.13 11.73 8.73
C ALA A 502 3.04 12.45 7.72
N GLY A 503 3.07 13.79 7.74
CA GLY A 503 3.85 14.64 6.84
C GLY A 503 3.04 15.13 5.63
N VAL A 504 2.91 16.46 5.53
CA VAL A 504 2.10 17.13 4.51
C VAL A 504 2.96 18.04 3.64
N GLY A 505 2.95 17.80 2.33
CA GLY A 505 3.42 18.73 1.30
C GLY A 505 2.31 19.70 0.87
N LEU A 506 1.13 19.18 0.53
CA LEU A 506 -0.10 19.90 0.23
C LEU A 506 -1.25 19.14 0.89
N LEU A 507 -2.24 19.87 1.43
CA LEU A 507 -3.43 19.29 2.04
C LEU A 507 -4.67 20.07 1.62
N PHE A 508 -5.72 19.35 1.28
CA PHE A 508 -7.09 19.84 1.15
C PHE A 508 -8.00 18.92 1.95
N ALA A 509 -8.88 19.49 2.74
CA ALA A 509 -9.87 18.75 3.53
C ALA A 509 -11.23 19.48 3.54
N ALA A 510 -12.32 18.72 3.49
CA ALA A 510 -13.68 19.24 3.54
C ALA A 510 -14.55 18.39 4.47
N ASP A 511 -15.33 19.04 5.31
CA ASP A 511 -16.39 18.43 6.11
C ASP A 511 -17.67 18.36 5.26
N VAL A 512 -17.81 17.24 4.54
CA VAL A 512 -18.91 17.01 3.61
C VAL A 512 -20.23 16.87 4.37
N GLN A 513 -20.21 16.28 5.55
CA GLN A 513 -21.39 16.09 6.38
C GLN A 513 -21.94 17.41 6.88
N ALA A 514 -21.09 18.28 7.43
CA ALA A 514 -21.51 19.61 7.88
C ALA A 514 -22.04 20.46 6.72
N MET A 515 -21.37 20.41 5.56
CA MET A 515 -21.83 21.12 4.35
C MET A 515 -23.18 20.60 3.89
N HIS A 516 -23.41 19.28 3.90
CA HIS A 516 -24.69 18.69 3.50
C HIS A 516 -25.80 19.03 4.48
N GLN A 517 -25.54 18.97 5.79
CA GLN A 517 -26.55 19.33 6.82
C GLN A 517 -27.02 20.79 6.73
N ALA A 518 -26.17 21.66 6.21
CA ALA A 518 -26.50 23.08 6.04
C ALA A 518 -27.28 23.38 4.75
N MET A 519 -27.39 22.42 3.82
CA MET A 519 -28.18 22.60 2.59
C MET A 519 -29.68 22.49 2.87
N PRO A 520 -30.55 23.23 2.12
CA PRO A 520 -32.00 23.15 2.26
C PRO A 520 -32.51 21.71 2.04
N ALA A 521 -33.52 21.31 2.82
CA ALA A 521 -34.16 20.00 2.74
C ALA A 521 -34.67 19.68 1.32
N GLY A 522 -34.27 18.55 0.78
CA GLY A 522 -34.66 18.07 -0.56
C GLY A 522 -33.64 17.10 -1.18
N HIS A 523 -32.51 16.83 -0.51
CA HIS A 523 -31.46 15.95 -0.98
C HIS A 523 -31.33 14.75 -0.04
N ASP A 524 -32.40 13.99 0.13
CA ASP A 524 -32.56 12.93 1.12
C ASP A 524 -31.63 11.69 0.92
N HIS A 525 -30.73 11.71 -0.03
CA HIS A 525 -29.83 10.60 -0.31
C HIS A 525 -28.35 11.00 -0.17
N ALA A 526 -28.00 11.68 0.94
CA ALA A 526 -26.58 11.87 1.23
C ALA A 526 -25.88 10.54 1.47
N PRO A 527 -24.80 10.27 0.76
CA PRO A 527 -23.92 9.18 1.18
C PRO A 527 -23.47 9.45 2.62
N ASN A 528 -23.27 8.40 3.41
CA ASN A 528 -22.75 8.48 4.79
C ASN A 528 -21.29 9.00 4.84
N VAL A 529 -20.95 9.94 3.93
CA VAL A 529 -19.63 10.58 3.83
C VAL A 529 -19.53 11.69 4.86
N GLN A 530 -18.54 11.58 5.72
CA GLN A 530 -18.24 12.57 6.73
C GLN A 530 -17.20 13.58 6.22
N TYR A 531 -16.01 13.10 5.82
CA TYR A 531 -14.94 13.96 5.36
C TYR A 531 -14.42 13.52 3.99
N PHE A 532 -13.93 14.49 3.24
CA PHE A 532 -13.09 14.28 2.06
C PHE A 532 -11.75 14.95 2.29
N MET A 533 -10.65 14.22 2.04
CA MET A 533 -9.30 14.73 2.21
C MET A 533 -8.44 14.38 1.01
N VAL A 534 -7.60 15.32 0.58
CA VAL A 534 -6.53 15.07 -0.39
C VAL A 534 -5.23 15.58 0.18
N GLN A 535 -4.21 14.76 0.20
CA GLN A 535 -2.88 15.14 0.66
C GLN A 535 -1.81 14.70 -0.34
N GLN A 536 -0.82 15.55 -0.50
CA GLN A 536 0.41 15.20 -1.21
C GLN A 536 1.54 15.10 -0.20
N THR A 537 2.30 14.02 -0.28
CA THR A 537 3.47 13.72 0.54
C THR A 537 4.69 13.57 -0.36
N GLY A 538 5.91 13.65 0.19
CA GLY A 538 7.16 13.46 -0.57
C GLY A 538 7.61 14.69 -1.36
N ASN A 539 8.79 14.58 -1.96
CA ASN A 539 9.47 15.61 -2.77
C ASN A 539 9.28 15.35 -4.28
N ALA A 540 9.80 16.28 -5.13
CA ALA A 540 9.75 16.27 -6.59
C ALA A 540 10.35 15.01 -7.21
N GLY A 541 10.49 13.93 -6.90
CA GLY A 541 10.91 12.63 -7.48
C GLY A 541 10.25 11.46 -6.77
N THR A 542 9.69 11.72 -5.58
CA THR A 542 9.04 10.72 -4.73
C THR A 542 7.66 11.19 -4.26
N ALA A 543 7.08 12.19 -4.94
CA ALA A 543 5.75 12.71 -4.60
C ALA A 543 4.71 11.60 -4.71
N GLU A 544 3.83 11.54 -3.73
CA GLU A 544 2.69 10.65 -3.69
C GLU A 544 1.44 11.47 -3.34
N THR A 545 0.37 11.25 -4.08
CA THR A 545 -0.92 11.88 -3.81
C THR A 545 -1.86 10.84 -3.23
N ARG A 546 -2.51 11.18 -2.12
CA ARG A 546 -3.55 10.38 -1.48
C ARG A 546 -4.83 11.16 -1.37
N ALA A 547 -5.95 10.52 -1.72
CA ALA A 547 -7.28 11.05 -1.48
C ALA A 547 -8.05 10.06 -0.59
N ALA A 548 -8.76 10.56 0.41
CA ALA A 548 -9.56 9.74 1.31
C ALA A 548 -11.01 10.24 1.37
N ILE A 549 -11.94 9.32 1.21
CA ILE A 549 -13.36 9.49 1.52
C ILE A 549 -13.59 8.81 2.87
N ILE A 550 -13.90 9.57 3.89
CA ILE A 550 -14.11 9.10 5.26
C ILE A 550 -15.61 9.10 5.55
N PHE A 551 -16.12 8.00 6.08
CA PHE A 551 -17.54 7.77 6.34
C PHE A 551 -17.83 7.91 7.84
N ASN A 552 -19.02 8.35 8.17
CA ASN A 552 -19.50 8.35 9.56
C ASN A 552 -19.85 6.91 9.98
N GLY A 553 -18.87 6.22 10.54
CA GLY A 553 -18.94 4.81 10.89
C GLY A 553 -18.62 3.89 9.71
N GLN A 554 -19.22 2.70 9.67
CA GLN A 554 -18.93 1.71 8.61
C GLN A 554 -19.46 2.17 7.25
N ARG A 555 -18.73 1.84 6.19
CA ARG A 555 -19.14 2.07 4.81
C ARG A 555 -20.43 1.28 4.51
N THR A 556 -21.40 1.93 3.90
CA THR A 556 -22.70 1.34 3.52
C THR A 556 -22.98 1.53 2.04
N GLY A 557 -23.95 0.77 1.50
CA GLY A 557 -24.33 0.84 0.11
C GLY A 557 -23.14 0.52 -0.81
N VAL A 558 -23.10 1.12 -1.99
CA VAL A 558 -22.08 0.88 -3.03
C VAL A 558 -20.64 1.05 -2.49
N ALA A 559 -20.42 1.98 -1.57
CA ALA A 559 -19.09 2.18 -0.97
C ALA A 559 -18.62 0.96 -0.17
N SER A 560 -19.53 0.14 0.34
CA SER A 560 -19.21 -1.10 1.05
C SER A 560 -18.84 -2.27 0.13
N TRP A 561 -19.08 -2.15 -1.18
CA TRP A 561 -18.81 -3.23 -2.13
C TRP A 561 -17.31 -3.44 -2.36
N LEU A 562 -16.51 -2.39 -2.24
CA LEU A 562 -15.05 -2.52 -2.29
C LEU A 562 -14.57 -3.29 -1.05
N ALA A 563 -13.91 -4.43 -1.26
CA ALA A 563 -13.36 -5.24 -0.18
C ALA A 563 -12.17 -4.55 0.52
N ALA A 564 -11.74 -5.07 1.66
CA ALA A 564 -10.44 -4.74 2.23
C ALA A 564 -9.31 -5.11 1.23
N PRO A 565 -8.11 -4.52 1.37
CA PRO A 565 -6.96 -4.87 0.53
C PRO A 565 -6.72 -6.38 0.49
N ALA A 566 -6.73 -6.96 -0.71
CA ALA A 566 -6.64 -8.39 -0.95
C ALA A 566 -5.83 -8.66 -2.23
N PRO A 567 -5.31 -9.88 -2.44
CA PRO A 567 -4.65 -10.26 -3.67
C PRO A 567 -5.54 -9.98 -4.90
N LEU A 568 -4.93 -9.49 -5.98
CA LEU A 568 -5.56 -9.21 -7.27
C LEU A 568 -4.85 -10.02 -8.37
N ASP A 569 -4.93 -11.34 -8.28
CA ASP A 569 -4.22 -12.27 -9.17
C ASP A 569 -4.84 -12.31 -10.58
N ALA A 570 -6.06 -11.81 -10.75
CA ALA A 570 -6.66 -11.59 -12.06
C ALA A 570 -5.82 -10.65 -12.95
N LEU A 571 -5.01 -9.76 -12.36
CA LEU A 571 -4.04 -8.93 -13.08
C LEU A 571 -2.92 -9.75 -13.75
N ASP A 572 -2.64 -10.97 -13.29
CA ASP A 572 -1.65 -11.84 -13.91
C ASP A 572 -2.07 -12.36 -15.31
N PHE A 573 -3.33 -12.20 -15.70
CA PHE A 573 -3.77 -12.45 -17.08
C PHE A 573 -3.56 -11.27 -18.04
N ILE A 574 -3.07 -10.12 -17.53
CA ILE A 574 -2.90 -8.88 -18.27
C ILE A 574 -1.41 -8.70 -18.58
N SER A 575 -1.10 -8.35 -19.83
CA SER A 575 0.29 -8.15 -20.26
C SER A 575 0.83 -6.77 -19.85
N PRO A 576 2.16 -6.59 -19.79
CA PRO A 576 2.78 -5.27 -19.56
C PRO A 576 2.43 -4.22 -20.63
N GLN A 577 1.90 -4.64 -21.78
CA GLN A 577 1.56 -3.78 -22.91
C GLN A 577 0.11 -3.27 -22.87
N ALA A 578 -0.64 -3.59 -21.82
CA ALA A 578 -2.00 -3.09 -21.67
C ALA A 578 -2.05 -1.56 -21.67
N THR A 579 -3.00 -1.02 -22.45
CA THR A 579 -3.27 0.42 -22.50
C THR A 579 -4.05 0.87 -21.28
N LEU A 580 -5.03 0.09 -20.88
CA LEU A 580 -5.86 0.30 -19.69
C LEU A 580 -6.07 -1.05 -19.00
N ALA A 581 -5.94 -1.05 -17.70
CA ALA A 581 -6.31 -2.20 -16.88
C ALA A 581 -6.93 -1.70 -15.58
N TRP A 582 -7.97 -2.37 -15.11
CA TRP A 582 -8.47 -2.21 -13.77
C TRP A 582 -8.75 -3.56 -13.14
N ALA A 583 -8.59 -3.64 -11.84
CA ALA A 583 -8.94 -4.81 -11.06
C ALA A 583 -9.50 -4.39 -9.71
N ALA A 584 -10.37 -5.20 -9.15
CA ALA A 584 -10.95 -4.95 -7.84
C ALA A 584 -11.24 -6.25 -7.10
N ALA A 585 -11.01 -6.23 -5.79
CA ALA A 585 -11.58 -7.17 -4.85
C ALA A 585 -12.87 -6.57 -4.29
N VAL A 586 -13.98 -7.27 -4.50
CA VAL A 586 -15.30 -6.85 -4.01
C VAL A 586 -15.81 -7.82 -2.97
N LYS A 587 -16.79 -7.41 -2.14
CA LYS A 587 -17.45 -8.34 -1.24
C LYS A 587 -18.17 -9.43 -2.03
N GLN A 588 -18.57 -10.50 -1.37
CA GLN A 588 -19.24 -11.63 -2.04
C GLN A 588 -20.35 -11.15 -2.98
N PRO A 589 -20.40 -11.62 -4.24
CA PRO A 589 -21.41 -11.20 -5.19
C PRO A 589 -22.86 -11.45 -4.71
N THR A 590 -23.09 -12.51 -3.93
CA THR A 590 -24.40 -12.77 -3.32
C THR A 590 -24.83 -11.68 -2.34
N ALA A 591 -23.88 -11.16 -1.53
CA ALA A 591 -24.15 -10.07 -0.60
C ALA A 591 -24.41 -8.75 -1.35
N ILE A 592 -23.77 -8.52 -2.49
CA ILE A 592 -24.04 -7.37 -3.35
C ILE A 592 -25.47 -7.45 -3.90
N ILE A 593 -25.90 -8.64 -4.39
CA ILE A 593 -27.27 -8.85 -4.87
C ILE A 593 -28.27 -8.60 -3.73
N ASP A 594 -28.05 -9.19 -2.54
CA ASP A 594 -28.93 -9.01 -1.38
C ASP A 594 -29.09 -7.52 -1.00
N GLU A 595 -28.01 -6.76 -1.08
CA GLU A 595 -28.03 -5.33 -0.78
C GLU A 595 -28.74 -4.51 -1.87
N ILE A 596 -28.54 -4.84 -3.16
CA ILE A 596 -29.28 -4.23 -4.27
C ILE A 596 -30.78 -4.48 -4.07
N MET A 597 -31.16 -5.71 -3.72
CA MET A 597 -32.54 -6.06 -3.44
C MET A 597 -33.11 -5.26 -2.28
N THR A 598 -32.32 -5.07 -1.22
CA THR A 598 -32.72 -4.28 -0.05
C THR A 598 -32.88 -2.81 -0.41
N MET A 599 -31.93 -2.22 -1.17
CA MET A 599 -32.01 -0.83 -1.61
C MET A 599 -33.21 -0.56 -2.53
N GLN A 600 -33.61 -1.54 -3.32
CA GLN A 600 -34.75 -1.47 -4.26
C GLN A 600 -36.04 -2.08 -3.71
N ALA A 601 -36.08 -2.43 -2.42
CA ALA A 601 -37.25 -3.11 -1.82
C ALA A 601 -38.54 -2.26 -1.90
N SER A 602 -38.42 -0.95 -1.84
CA SER A 602 -39.55 0.00 -1.95
C SER A 602 -39.95 0.32 -3.39
N ASN A 603 -39.25 -0.22 -4.40
CA ASN A 603 -39.54 0.04 -5.82
C ASN A 603 -40.29 -1.16 -6.46
N PRO A 604 -41.64 -1.14 -6.52
CA PRO A 604 -42.44 -2.27 -7.02
C PRO A 604 -42.15 -2.60 -8.49
N MET A 605 -41.84 -1.58 -9.31
CA MET A 605 -41.52 -1.79 -10.73
C MET A 605 -40.20 -2.56 -10.89
N PHE A 606 -39.20 -2.26 -10.08
CA PHE A 606 -37.94 -2.98 -10.10
C PHE A 606 -38.15 -4.46 -9.73
N GLN A 607 -38.91 -4.73 -8.66
CA GLN A 607 -39.20 -6.09 -8.19
C GLN A 607 -39.95 -6.89 -9.25
N GLN A 608 -40.98 -6.29 -9.88
CA GLN A 608 -41.74 -6.93 -10.94
C GLN A 608 -40.87 -7.26 -12.17
N HIS A 609 -40.09 -6.28 -12.68
CA HIS A 609 -39.21 -6.48 -13.84
C HIS A 609 -38.14 -7.52 -13.55
N LEU A 610 -37.57 -7.53 -12.36
CA LEU A 610 -36.59 -8.53 -11.97
C LEU A 610 -37.20 -9.93 -11.96
N ALA A 611 -38.39 -10.11 -11.37
CA ALA A 611 -39.09 -11.39 -11.36
C ALA A 611 -39.42 -11.84 -12.77
N GLU A 612 -39.88 -10.96 -13.65
CA GLU A 612 -40.18 -11.23 -15.06
C GLU A 612 -38.91 -11.68 -15.81
N VAL A 613 -37.79 -10.96 -15.61
CA VAL A 613 -36.49 -11.29 -16.25
C VAL A 613 -35.96 -12.63 -15.74
N GLN A 614 -36.00 -12.89 -14.43
CA GLN A 614 -35.58 -14.19 -13.89
C GLN A 614 -36.45 -15.36 -14.39
N ALA A 615 -37.76 -15.15 -14.47
CA ALA A 615 -38.70 -16.15 -15.00
C ALA A 615 -38.45 -16.40 -16.49
N LEU A 616 -38.21 -15.35 -17.29
CA LEU A 616 -37.90 -15.44 -18.72
C LEU A 616 -36.60 -16.19 -18.99
N LEU A 617 -35.56 -15.91 -18.21
CA LEU A 617 -34.25 -16.48 -18.37
C LEU A 617 -34.09 -17.87 -17.71
N GLY A 618 -35.00 -18.25 -16.79
CA GLY A 618 -34.88 -19.44 -15.98
C GLY A 618 -33.65 -19.48 -15.08
N VAL A 619 -33.17 -18.29 -14.62
CA VAL A 619 -31.94 -18.12 -13.86
C VAL A 619 -32.25 -17.29 -12.64
N ASP A 620 -31.82 -17.77 -11.47
CA ASP A 620 -31.78 -16.99 -10.22
C ASP A 620 -30.44 -16.25 -10.13
N LEU A 621 -30.49 -14.90 -10.19
CA LEU A 621 -29.29 -14.08 -10.19
C LEU A 621 -28.43 -14.29 -8.95
N ARG A 622 -29.05 -14.50 -7.78
CA ARG A 622 -28.33 -14.70 -6.54
C ARG A 622 -27.72 -16.12 -6.46
N ASN A 623 -28.56 -17.12 -6.68
CA ASN A 623 -28.20 -18.52 -6.42
C ASN A 623 -27.48 -19.17 -7.60
N ASP A 624 -27.82 -18.82 -8.84
CA ASP A 624 -27.22 -19.45 -10.03
C ASP A 624 -26.02 -18.67 -10.57
N LEU A 625 -26.05 -17.33 -10.51
CA LEU A 625 -24.96 -16.51 -11.03
C LEU A 625 -24.01 -16.05 -9.93
N ALA A 626 -24.50 -15.25 -8.97
CA ALA A 626 -23.64 -14.62 -7.97
C ALA A 626 -22.95 -15.63 -7.04
N ALA A 627 -23.63 -16.73 -6.68
CA ALA A 627 -23.06 -17.79 -5.84
C ALA A 627 -21.96 -18.61 -6.53
N ALA A 628 -21.91 -18.60 -7.86
CA ALA A 628 -20.85 -19.27 -8.61
C ALA A 628 -19.59 -18.41 -8.77
N LEU A 629 -19.68 -17.09 -8.53
CA LEU A 629 -18.61 -16.13 -8.71
C LEU A 629 -17.84 -15.88 -7.41
N GLY A 630 -16.56 -15.62 -7.54
CA GLY A 630 -15.73 -15.07 -6.48
C GLY A 630 -15.82 -13.54 -6.40
N GLY A 631 -15.05 -12.95 -5.51
CA GLY A 631 -15.07 -11.51 -5.29
C GLY A 631 -13.90 -10.78 -5.97
N GLU A 632 -13.25 -11.38 -6.96
CA GLU A 632 -12.18 -10.74 -7.71
C GLU A 632 -12.53 -10.60 -9.18
N VAL A 633 -12.27 -9.42 -9.73
CA VAL A 633 -12.48 -9.14 -11.14
C VAL A 633 -11.37 -8.24 -11.68
N ALA A 634 -10.92 -8.50 -12.90
CA ALA A 634 -10.06 -7.61 -13.66
C ALA A 634 -10.56 -7.46 -15.10
N MET A 635 -10.33 -6.30 -15.68
CA MET A 635 -10.60 -6.00 -17.08
C MET A 635 -9.45 -5.20 -17.66
N ALA A 636 -9.10 -5.46 -18.93
CA ALA A 636 -8.06 -4.70 -19.61
C ALA A 636 -8.36 -4.51 -21.10
N GLN A 637 -7.92 -3.39 -21.62
CA GLN A 637 -7.62 -3.15 -23.01
C GLN A 637 -6.17 -3.58 -23.22
N ASP A 638 -5.96 -4.78 -23.80
CA ASP A 638 -4.64 -5.42 -23.86
C ASP A 638 -4.46 -6.12 -25.22
N GLY A 639 -3.81 -5.43 -26.12
CA GLY A 639 -3.61 -5.82 -27.51
C GLY A 639 -4.01 -4.71 -28.50
N PRO A 640 -4.08 -5.00 -29.80
CA PRO A 640 -4.43 -4.01 -30.82
C PRO A 640 -5.78 -3.33 -30.56
N LEU A 641 -5.83 -2.02 -30.83
CA LEU A 641 -7.08 -1.25 -30.78
C LEU A 641 -7.86 -1.35 -32.07
N LEU A 642 -7.18 -1.58 -33.19
CA LEU A 642 -7.75 -1.64 -34.53
C LEU A 642 -7.37 -2.98 -35.20
N PRO A 643 -8.25 -3.55 -36.07
CA PRO A 643 -9.56 -3.04 -36.46
C PRO A 643 -10.65 -3.22 -35.41
N THR A 644 -10.45 -4.12 -34.43
CA THR A 644 -11.35 -4.37 -33.30
C THR A 644 -10.56 -4.26 -32.01
N PRO A 645 -11.06 -3.52 -31.01
CA PRO A 645 -10.37 -3.41 -29.72
C PRO A 645 -10.20 -4.79 -29.06
N SER A 646 -8.96 -5.07 -28.64
CA SER A 646 -8.64 -6.30 -27.90
C SER A 646 -8.88 -6.06 -26.42
N TRP A 647 -9.91 -6.69 -25.89
CA TRP A 647 -10.25 -6.61 -24.46
C TRP A 647 -10.23 -8.00 -23.80
N LYS A 648 -9.92 -8.01 -22.50
CA LYS A 648 -9.96 -9.19 -21.64
C LYS A 648 -10.66 -8.87 -20.33
N ILE A 649 -11.36 -9.87 -19.80
CA ILE A 649 -11.95 -9.87 -18.46
C ILE A 649 -11.56 -11.17 -17.78
N ALA A 650 -11.10 -11.10 -16.55
CA ALA A 650 -10.89 -12.25 -15.68
C ALA A 650 -11.77 -12.10 -14.45
N VAL A 651 -12.57 -13.10 -14.14
CA VAL A 651 -13.47 -13.12 -12.96
C VAL A 651 -13.19 -14.37 -12.16
N GLU A 652 -12.98 -14.24 -10.87
CA GLU A 652 -12.81 -15.37 -9.97
C GLU A 652 -14.08 -16.21 -9.94
N VAL A 653 -13.95 -17.54 -10.02
CA VAL A 653 -15.08 -18.48 -10.09
C VAL A 653 -14.90 -19.60 -9.09
N TYR A 654 -15.90 -19.81 -8.22
CA TYR A 654 -15.92 -20.87 -7.23
C TYR A 654 -16.60 -22.15 -7.76
N ASP A 655 -17.60 -22.00 -8.63
CA ASP A 655 -18.32 -23.12 -9.25
C ASP A 655 -18.43 -22.93 -10.78
N PRO A 656 -17.41 -23.36 -11.54
CA PRO A 656 -17.39 -23.22 -12.98
C PRO A 656 -18.47 -24.06 -13.68
N VAL A 657 -18.88 -25.19 -13.09
CA VAL A 657 -19.91 -26.06 -13.67
C VAL A 657 -21.28 -25.39 -13.59
N LYS A 658 -21.60 -24.83 -12.43
CA LYS A 658 -22.84 -24.10 -12.22
C LYS A 658 -22.87 -22.82 -13.08
N LEU A 659 -21.77 -22.06 -13.12
CA LEU A 659 -21.67 -20.87 -13.96
C LEU A 659 -21.87 -21.21 -15.45
N GLN A 660 -21.23 -22.28 -15.94
CA GLN A 660 -21.39 -22.72 -17.33
C GLN A 660 -22.84 -23.12 -17.65
N SER A 661 -23.49 -23.83 -16.74
CA SER A 661 -24.92 -24.19 -16.90
C SER A 661 -25.81 -22.94 -16.93
N THR A 662 -25.48 -21.94 -16.09
CA THR A 662 -26.20 -20.66 -16.06
C THR A 662 -25.98 -19.86 -17.35
N ILE A 663 -24.75 -19.79 -17.87
CA ILE A 663 -24.45 -19.15 -19.17
C ILE A 663 -25.20 -19.86 -20.31
N GLN A 664 -25.25 -21.18 -20.32
CA GLN A 664 -26.00 -21.92 -21.34
C GLN A 664 -27.48 -21.55 -21.30
N LYS A 665 -28.13 -21.54 -20.14
CA LYS A 665 -29.53 -21.10 -19.98
C LYS A 665 -29.75 -19.66 -20.49
N LEU A 666 -28.82 -18.73 -20.18
CA LEU A 666 -28.94 -17.36 -20.66
C LEU A 666 -28.83 -17.25 -22.19
N VAL A 667 -27.93 -18.04 -22.82
CA VAL A 667 -27.78 -18.08 -24.28
C VAL A 667 -29.03 -18.69 -24.92
N ASP A 668 -29.53 -19.78 -24.38
CA ASP A 668 -30.73 -20.47 -24.90
C ASP A 668 -31.97 -19.56 -24.81
N ALA A 669 -32.09 -18.77 -23.73
CA ALA A 669 -33.19 -17.83 -23.56
C ALA A 669 -33.07 -16.62 -24.49
N ALA A 670 -31.87 -16.17 -24.79
CA ALA A 670 -31.62 -14.97 -25.60
C ALA A 670 -32.01 -15.15 -27.09
N LYS A 671 -31.97 -16.38 -27.65
CA LYS A 671 -32.36 -16.75 -29.04
C LYS A 671 -31.64 -15.97 -30.15
N THR A 672 -30.92 -14.92 -29.85
CA THR A 672 -30.20 -14.03 -30.76
C THR A 672 -28.72 -14.32 -30.82
N VAL A 673 -28.23 -15.18 -29.95
CA VAL A 673 -26.82 -15.57 -29.84
C VAL A 673 -26.69 -17.11 -29.81
N GLN A 674 -25.54 -17.59 -30.21
CA GLN A 674 -25.21 -19.00 -30.19
C GLN A 674 -23.96 -19.25 -29.39
N LEU A 675 -23.94 -20.32 -28.61
CA LEU A 675 -22.79 -20.81 -27.90
C LEU A 675 -22.15 -21.96 -28.67
N GLN A 676 -20.90 -21.82 -29.05
CA GLN A 676 -20.09 -22.86 -29.69
C GLN A 676 -19.00 -23.30 -28.73
N GLN A 677 -18.76 -24.58 -28.63
CA GLN A 677 -17.70 -25.17 -27.83
C GLN A 677 -16.60 -25.71 -28.76
N SER A 678 -15.35 -25.43 -28.44
CA SER A 678 -14.18 -25.97 -29.14
C SER A 678 -13.15 -26.45 -28.11
N THR A 679 -12.29 -27.38 -28.52
CA THR A 679 -11.18 -27.83 -27.66
C THR A 679 -9.88 -27.60 -28.42
N ALA A 680 -8.97 -26.91 -27.78
CA ALA A 680 -7.61 -26.64 -28.30
C ALA A 680 -6.60 -26.73 -27.16
N ASN A 681 -5.45 -27.36 -27.41
CA ASN A 681 -4.36 -27.50 -26.44
C ASN A 681 -4.79 -28.12 -25.09
N GLY A 682 -5.75 -29.04 -25.13
CA GLY A 682 -6.31 -29.71 -23.94
C GLY A 682 -7.27 -28.85 -23.12
N ARG A 683 -7.65 -27.65 -23.58
CA ARG A 683 -8.61 -26.73 -22.93
C ARG A 683 -9.88 -26.59 -23.73
N THR A 684 -10.98 -26.38 -23.03
CA THR A 684 -12.28 -26.11 -23.61
C THR A 684 -12.49 -24.59 -23.72
N TYR A 685 -12.79 -24.12 -24.91
CA TYR A 685 -13.15 -22.74 -25.20
C TYR A 685 -14.61 -22.66 -25.60
N TYR A 686 -15.25 -21.59 -25.21
CA TYR A 686 -16.63 -21.28 -25.52
C TYR A 686 -16.67 -19.96 -26.27
N THR A 687 -17.42 -19.90 -27.37
CA THR A 687 -17.60 -18.72 -28.17
C THR A 687 -19.08 -18.37 -28.24
N VAL A 688 -19.44 -17.21 -27.72
CA VAL A 688 -20.77 -16.61 -27.86
C VAL A 688 -20.72 -15.61 -29.01
N SER A 689 -21.54 -15.82 -30.01
CA SER A 689 -21.61 -14.97 -31.19
C SER A 689 -23.07 -14.81 -31.69
N SER A 690 -23.35 -13.68 -32.31
CA SER A 690 -24.61 -13.44 -32.97
C SER A 690 -24.50 -13.88 -34.46
N PRO A 691 -25.45 -14.63 -35.00
CA PRO A 691 -25.43 -15.07 -36.41
C PRO A 691 -25.35 -13.93 -37.44
N ASN A 692 -25.90 -12.76 -37.07
CA ASN A 692 -25.89 -11.55 -37.89
C ASN A 692 -24.98 -10.48 -37.31
N GLY A 693 -24.11 -10.84 -36.34
CA GLY A 693 -23.38 -9.89 -35.51
C GLY A 693 -22.11 -9.36 -36.15
N SER A 694 -21.78 -8.13 -35.79
CA SER A 694 -20.47 -7.55 -35.99
C SER A 694 -19.40 -8.38 -35.26
N PRO A 695 -18.15 -8.42 -35.73
CA PRO A 695 -17.00 -8.95 -34.96
C PRO A 695 -16.87 -8.41 -33.56
N PHE A 696 -17.43 -7.22 -33.29
CA PHE A 696 -17.47 -6.59 -31.95
C PHE A 696 -18.38 -7.33 -30.93
N THR A 697 -19.28 -8.23 -31.38
CA THR A 697 -20.23 -8.94 -30.54
C THR A 697 -19.81 -10.38 -30.20
N THR A 698 -18.62 -10.78 -30.67
CA THR A 698 -18.09 -12.11 -30.36
C THR A 698 -17.32 -12.09 -29.05
N VAL A 699 -17.70 -12.98 -28.13
CA VAL A 699 -17.04 -13.20 -26.85
C VAL A 699 -16.53 -14.62 -26.80
N CYS A 700 -15.22 -14.78 -26.65
CA CYS A 700 -14.59 -16.07 -26.40
C CYS A 700 -14.23 -16.16 -24.92
N TYR A 701 -14.49 -17.32 -24.26
CA TYR A 701 -14.09 -17.51 -22.86
C TYR A 701 -13.66 -18.95 -22.58
N THR A 702 -12.92 -19.11 -21.50
CA THR A 702 -12.48 -20.40 -20.96
C THR A 702 -12.37 -20.31 -19.44
N TYR A 703 -12.31 -21.47 -18.78
CA TYR A 703 -12.04 -21.57 -17.35
C TYR A 703 -10.59 -22.01 -17.15
N THR A 704 -9.85 -21.28 -16.34
CA THR A 704 -8.45 -21.60 -16.03
C THR A 704 -8.07 -21.04 -14.66
N ASP A 705 -7.31 -21.79 -13.87
CA ASP A 705 -6.73 -21.37 -12.59
C ASP A 705 -7.72 -20.74 -11.60
N GLY A 706 -8.98 -21.19 -11.58
CA GLY A 706 -10.02 -20.63 -10.71
C GLY A 706 -10.67 -19.36 -11.25
N TYR A 707 -10.46 -19.04 -12.53
CA TYR A 707 -11.05 -17.85 -13.19
C TYR A 707 -11.83 -18.25 -14.44
N LEU A 708 -12.89 -17.49 -14.72
CA LEU A 708 -13.43 -17.36 -16.06
C LEU A 708 -12.63 -16.24 -16.74
N LEU A 709 -11.92 -16.61 -17.80
CA LEU A 709 -11.19 -15.68 -18.66
C LEU A 709 -11.96 -15.49 -19.95
N ALA A 710 -12.41 -14.26 -20.20
CA ALA A 710 -13.14 -13.88 -21.42
C ALA A 710 -12.43 -12.80 -22.20
N GLY A 711 -12.64 -12.75 -23.51
CA GLY A 711 -12.03 -11.74 -24.38
C GLY A 711 -12.59 -11.77 -25.79
N SER A 712 -12.01 -10.89 -26.65
CA SER A 712 -12.45 -10.71 -28.03
C SER A 712 -12.04 -11.87 -28.97
N SER A 713 -11.07 -12.72 -28.58
CA SER A 713 -10.64 -13.86 -29.39
C SER A 713 -9.96 -14.96 -28.56
N GLN A 714 -9.97 -16.19 -29.05
CA GLN A 714 -9.28 -17.30 -28.41
C GLN A 714 -7.76 -17.07 -28.33
N SER A 715 -7.14 -16.52 -29.38
CA SER A 715 -5.69 -16.25 -29.39
C SER A 715 -5.26 -15.26 -28.31
N LEU A 716 -6.13 -14.32 -27.97
CA LEU A 716 -5.90 -13.37 -26.86
C LEU A 716 -5.95 -14.08 -25.50
N LEU A 717 -6.86 -15.06 -25.32
CA LEU A 717 -6.94 -15.85 -24.10
C LEU A 717 -5.72 -16.78 -23.97
N ASP A 718 -5.30 -17.43 -25.06
CA ASP A 718 -4.09 -18.27 -25.08
C ASP A 718 -2.85 -17.46 -24.68
N ALA A 719 -2.70 -16.26 -25.25
CA ALA A 719 -1.62 -15.34 -24.90
C ALA A 719 -1.68 -14.94 -23.41
N ALA A 720 -2.86 -14.66 -22.87
CA ALA A 720 -3.03 -14.32 -21.46
C ALA A 720 -2.62 -15.46 -20.52
N ILE A 721 -3.00 -16.68 -20.84
CA ILE A 721 -2.64 -17.89 -20.09
C ILE A 721 -1.13 -18.13 -20.16
N GLN A 722 -0.54 -17.98 -21.35
CA GLN A 722 0.90 -18.12 -21.55
C GLN A 722 1.69 -17.04 -20.81
N ASN A 723 1.21 -15.78 -20.82
CA ASN A 723 1.80 -14.67 -20.09
C ASN A 723 1.82 -14.96 -18.59
N ARG A 724 0.70 -15.43 -18.04
CA ARG A 724 0.62 -15.85 -16.63
C ARG A 724 1.63 -16.96 -16.32
N ALA A 725 1.68 -17.99 -17.11
CA ALA A 725 2.59 -19.13 -16.92
C ALA A 725 4.07 -18.73 -17.03
N SER A 726 4.42 -17.80 -17.94
CA SER A 726 5.79 -17.31 -18.12
C SER A 726 6.18 -16.20 -17.15
N GLY A 727 5.22 -15.61 -16.43
CA GLY A 727 5.44 -14.44 -15.59
C GLY A 727 5.52 -13.12 -16.35
N TYR A 728 5.22 -13.08 -17.64
CA TYR A 728 5.15 -11.85 -18.44
C TYR A 728 3.81 -11.13 -18.20
N THR A 729 3.64 -10.61 -16.99
CA THR A 729 2.38 -10.05 -16.51
C THR A 729 2.53 -8.58 -16.12
N LEU A 730 1.44 -7.83 -16.18
CA LEU A 730 1.41 -6.41 -15.83
C LEU A 730 1.97 -6.14 -14.42
N PRO A 731 1.56 -6.85 -13.36
CA PRO A 731 2.06 -6.60 -12.00
C PRO A 731 3.57 -6.81 -11.84
N ARG A 732 4.19 -7.63 -12.70
CA ARG A 732 5.63 -7.90 -12.67
C ARG A 732 6.44 -6.98 -13.57
N SER A 733 5.80 -6.12 -14.34
CA SER A 733 6.50 -5.17 -15.21
C SER A 733 7.21 -4.08 -14.40
N ALA A 734 8.40 -3.68 -14.85
CA ALA A 734 9.14 -2.59 -14.22
C ALA A 734 8.35 -1.28 -14.22
N THR A 735 7.54 -1.04 -15.25
CA THR A 735 6.68 0.14 -15.34
C THR A 735 5.61 0.14 -14.26
N PHE A 736 4.91 -0.97 -14.06
CA PHE A 736 3.87 -1.06 -13.03
C PHE A 736 4.48 -0.97 -11.63
N THR A 737 5.56 -1.70 -11.35
CA THR A 737 6.21 -1.72 -10.04
C THR A 737 6.77 -0.36 -9.63
N ALA A 738 7.27 0.43 -10.59
CA ALA A 738 7.74 1.79 -10.34
C ALA A 738 6.63 2.79 -9.95
N LEU A 739 5.37 2.46 -10.26
CA LEU A 739 4.20 3.30 -9.97
C LEU A 739 3.47 2.90 -8.69
N ILE A 740 3.88 1.81 -8.04
CA ILE A 740 3.21 1.34 -6.82
C ILE A 740 3.39 2.37 -5.69
N PRO A 741 2.28 2.86 -5.08
CA PRO A 741 2.35 3.76 -3.94
C PRO A 741 3.03 3.11 -2.73
N HIS A 742 3.73 3.93 -1.93
CA HIS A 742 4.43 3.48 -0.73
C HIS A 742 3.51 3.54 0.49
N ASP A 743 3.09 2.40 1.01
CA ASP A 743 2.23 2.32 2.20
C ASP A 743 2.43 1.00 2.97
N GLN A 744 1.58 0.80 3.99
CA GLN A 744 1.64 -0.37 4.88
C GLN A 744 0.99 -1.63 4.30
N TYR A 745 0.24 -1.53 3.19
CA TYR A 745 -0.52 -2.65 2.64
C TYR A 745 0.33 -3.47 1.66
N ALA A 746 0.22 -4.78 1.72
CA ALA A 746 0.81 -5.69 0.75
C ALA A 746 -0.01 -5.79 -0.56
N ASN A 747 -1.29 -5.44 -0.49
CA ASN A 747 -2.24 -5.53 -1.60
C ASN A 747 -3.06 -4.25 -1.74
N PHE A 748 -3.77 -4.12 -2.86
CA PHE A 748 -4.81 -3.12 -3.08
C PHE A 748 -6.20 -3.75 -2.88
N SER A 749 -7.22 -2.93 -2.66
CA SER A 749 -8.62 -3.33 -2.84
C SER A 749 -9.03 -3.21 -4.31
N ALA A 750 -8.50 -2.19 -4.99
CA ALA A 750 -8.64 -2.03 -6.43
C ALA A 750 -7.41 -1.29 -6.99
N ALA A 751 -7.20 -1.45 -8.28
CA ALA A 751 -6.16 -0.78 -9.03
C ALA A 751 -6.69 -0.36 -10.41
N ILE A 752 -6.33 0.85 -10.83
CA ILE A 752 -6.56 1.36 -12.18
C ILE A 752 -5.20 1.73 -12.74
N TYR A 753 -4.78 1.03 -13.78
CA TYR A 753 -3.55 1.31 -14.51
C TYR A 753 -3.90 1.81 -15.90
N TYR A 754 -3.24 2.85 -16.36
CA TYR A 754 -3.30 3.26 -17.75
C TYR A 754 -1.91 3.63 -18.26
N ASN A 755 -1.68 3.30 -19.52
CA ASN A 755 -0.46 3.60 -20.24
C ASN A 755 -0.80 4.24 -21.58
N ALA A 756 -0.99 5.54 -21.58
CA ALA A 756 -1.37 6.27 -22.77
C ALA A 756 -0.23 6.33 -23.82
N SER A 757 1.01 6.03 -23.47
CA SER A 757 2.11 5.93 -24.43
C SER A 757 1.90 4.83 -25.48
N THR A 758 1.12 3.79 -25.17
CA THR A 758 0.73 2.74 -26.12
C THR A 758 -0.22 3.24 -27.20
N LEU A 759 -0.86 4.41 -26.98
CA LEU A 759 -1.72 5.07 -27.97
C LEU A 759 -0.92 5.95 -28.95
N ALA A 760 0.35 6.25 -28.66
CA ALA A 760 1.15 7.15 -29.49
C ALA A 760 1.16 6.75 -30.98
N PRO A 761 1.38 5.46 -31.37
CA PRO A 761 1.35 5.05 -32.77
C PRO A 761 -0.02 5.26 -33.45
N VAL A 762 -1.10 5.13 -32.67
CA VAL A 762 -2.48 5.34 -33.17
C VAL A 762 -2.73 6.82 -33.38
N LEU A 763 -2.33 7.66 -32.41
CA LEU A 763 -2.46 9.12 -32.49
C LEU A 763 -1.65 9.69 -33.65
N GLU A 764 -0.43 9.20 -33.91
CA GLU A 764 0.42 9.58 -35.04
C GLU A 764 -0.24 9.24 -36.39
N GLN A 765 -0.99 8.14 -36.48
CA GLN A 765 -1.71 7.74 -37.67
C GLN A 765 -2.90 8.65 -37.97
N PHE A 766 -3.58 9.17 -36.96
CA PHE A 766 -4.79 9.99 -37.11
C PHE A 766 -4.51 11.50 -37.10
N SER A 767 -3.39 11.95 -36.54
CA SER A 767 -3.06 13.37 -36.49
C SER A 767 -1.60 13.63 -36.77
N LYS A 768 -1.33 14.41 -37.82
CA LYS A 768 0.01 14.92 -38.13
C LYS A 768 0.32 16.27 -37.47
N GLN A 769 -0.54 16.73 -36.55
CA GLN A 769 -0.33 17.98 -35.86
C GLN A 769 0.82 17.85 -34.84
N PRO A 770 1.83 18.76 -34.85
CA PRO A 770 2.97 18.69 -33.94
C PRO A 770 2.57 18.70 -32.47
N ALA A 771 1.52 19.42 -32.09
CA ALA A 771 1.00 19.48 -30.73
C ALA A 771 0.47 18.12 -30.25
N VAL A 772 -0.13 17.29 -31.11
CA VAL A 772 -0.63 15.97 -30.78
C VAL A 772 0.53 14.98 -30.62
N GLN A 773 1.57 15.11 -31.46
CA GLN A 773 2.77 14.28 -31.34
C GLN A 773 3.57 14.60 -30.08
N GLU A 774 3.70 15.88 -29.72
CA GLU A 774 4.35 16.30 -28.48
C GLU A 774 3.55 15.87 -27.26
N LEU A 775 2.21 15.93 -27.31
CA LEU A 775 1.33 15.40 -26.28
C LEU A 775 1.54 13.89 -26.12
N ALA A 776 1.51 13.13 -27.21
CA ALA A 776 1.70 11.68 -27.21
C ALA A 776 3.06 11.27 -26.61
N ALA A 777 4.12 12.00 -26.91
CA ALA A 777 5.46 11.76 -26.40
C ALA A 777 5.61 12.04 -24.89
N ASN A 778 4.75 12.89 -24.30
CA ASN A 778 4.77 13.25 -22.88
C ASN A 778 3.80 12.42 -22.03
N LEU A 779 3.01 11.54 -22.63
CA LEU A 779 2.09 10.66 -21.90
C LEU A 779 2.88 9.62 -21.09
N LYS A 780 2.75 9.66 -19.78
CA LYS A 780 3.39 8.70 -18.87
C LYS A 780 2.35 7.71 -18.36
N PRO A 781 2.76 6.45 -18.12
CA PRO A 781 1.89 5.49 -17.43
C PRO A 781 1.58 5.98 -16.03
N ASN A 782 0.42 5.61 -15.51
CA ASN A 782 0.01 5.92 -14.14
C ASN A 782 -0.75 4.76 -13.53
N LEU A 783 -0.70 4.68 -12.19
CA LEU A 783 -1.40 3.70 -11.37
C LEU A 783 -2.13 4.43 -10.25
N ILE A 784 -3.43 4.21 -10.14
CA ILE A 784 -4.25 4.63 -9.02
C ILE A 784 -4.63 3.37 -8.24
N ALA A 785 -4.15 3.26 -7.02
CA ALA A 785 -4.50 2.20 -6.09
C ALA A 785 -5.63 2.66 -5.17
N ALA A 786 -6.57 1.78 -4.84
CA ALA A 786 -7.62 2.05 -3.87
C ALA A 786 -7.57 1.04 -2.72
N TYR A 787 -7.85 1.51 -1.52
CA TYR A 787 -7.84 0.74 -0.26
C TYR A 787 -9.19 0.91 0.43
N GLY A 788 -9.96 -0.16 0.51
CA GLY A 788 -11.24 -0.20 1.22
C GLY A 788 -11.04 -0.55 2.69
N GLU A 789 -11.01 0.44 3.56
CA GLU A 789 -10.97 0.27 5.01
C GLU A 789 -12.39 0.25 5.59
N ASN A 790 -12.56 -0.01 6.87
CA ASN A 790 -13.90 -0.14 7.46
C ASN A 790 -14.72 1.15 7.35
N ASP A 791 -14.08 2.29 7.64
CA ASP A 791 -14.67 3.62 7.74
C ASP A 791 -14.26 4.57 6.61
N ARG A 792 -13.41 4.11 5.66
CA ARG A 792 -12.90 4.98 4.59
C ARG A 792 -12.53 4.22 3.33
N ILE A 793 -12.41 4.95 2.25
CA ILE A 793 -11.75 4.51 1.01
C ILE A 793 -10.61 5.48 0.76
N THR A 794 -9.40 4.96 0.71
CA THR A 794 -8.20 5.74 0.38
C THR A 794 -7.75 5.42 -1.04
N PHE A 795 -7.51 6.43 -1.84
CA PHE A 795 -6.87 6.33 -3.16
C PHE A 795 -5.44 6.83 -3.03
N ALA A 796 -4.51 6.17 -3.69
CA ALA A 796 -3.12 6.58 -3.73
C ALA A 796 -2.54 6.44 -5.14
N THR A 797 -1.72 7.40 -5.54
CA THR A 797 -0.98 7.37 -6.81
C THR A 797 0.41 7.96 -6.61
N SER A 798 1.40 7.37 -7.27
CA SER A 798 2.75 7.94 -7.33
C SER A 798 2.74 9.14 -8.26
N GLY A 799 3.20 10.29 -7.77
CA GLY A 799 3.26 11.55 -8.52
C GLY A 799 2.57 12.71 -7.79
N SER A 800 2.78 13.90 -8.33
CA SER A 800 2.16 15.11 -7.77
C SER A 800 0.68 15.18 -8.11
N LEU A 801 -0.09 15.90 -7.28
CA LEU A 801 -1.51 16.16 -7.52
C LEU A 801 -1.74 16.79 -8.90
N PHE A 802 -0.86 17.72 -9.30
CA PHE A 802 -0.94 18.40 -10.58
C PHE A 802 -0.76 17.43 -11.78
N SER A 803 0.22 16.52 -11.72
CA SER A 803 0.42 15.51 -12.76
C SER A 803 -0.76 14.55 -12.86
N THR A 804 -1.34 14.17 -11.72
CA THR A 804 -2.51 13.30 -11.66
C THR A 804 -3.75 13.94 -12.29
N LEU A 805 -4.05 15.19 -11.93
CA LEU A 805 -5.18 15.95 -12.51
C LEU A 805 -4.99 16.22 -14.02
N SER A 806 -3.78 16.56 -14.43
CA SER A 806 -3.45 16.77 -15.86
C SER A 806 -3.69 15.49 -16.67
N ASN A 807 -3.27 14.35 -16.17
CA ASN A 807 -3.47 13.06 -16.82
C ASN A 807 -4.95 12.66 -16.89
N MET A 808 -5.73 12.91 -15.84
CA MET A 808 -7.18 12.64 -15.82
C MET A 808 -7.95 13.53 -16.81
N SER A 809 -7.59 14.79 -16.94
CA SER A 809 -8.24 15.71 -17.90
C SER A 809 -7.98 15.31 -19.35
N LEU A 810 -6.80 14.73 -19.65
CA LEU A 810 -6.47 14.19 -20.96
C LEU A 810 -7.31 12.96 -21.32
N LEU A 811 -7.58 12.07 -20.35
CA LEU A 811 -8.48 10.92 -20.56
C LEU A 811 -9.90 11.36 -20.92
N GLN A 812 -10.42 12.40 -20.27
CA GLN A 812 -11.76 12.94 -20.58
C GLN A 812 -11.84 13.54 -21.99
N LEU A 813 -10.74 14.10 -22.52
CA LEU A 813 -10.67 14.58 -23.91
C LEU A 813 -10.69 13.43 -24.93
N LEU A 814 -10.16 12.27 -24.57
CA LEU A 814 -10.17 11.07 -25.41
C LEU A 814 -11.54 10.34 -25.41
N GLU A 815 -12.32 10.48 -24.32
CA GLU A 815 -13.65 9.87 -24.19
C GLU A 815 -14.77 10.62 -24.97
N LYS A 816 -14.52 11.83 -25.45
CA LYS A 816 -15.48 12.59 -26.27
C LYS A 816 -15.04 12.62 -27.75
N PRO A 817 -15.31 11.57 -28.54
CA PRO A 817 -15.12 11.63 -29.99
C PRO A 817 -16.21 12.50 -30.59
N GLY A 818 -15.96 13.77 -30.81
CA GLY A 818 -16.93 14.64 -31.49
C GLY A 818 -16.83 16.12 -31.21
N THR A 819 -15.98 16.59 -30.32
CA THR A 819 -15.72 18.02 -30.20
C THR A 819 -14.65 18.42 -31.24
N GLN A 820 -15.10 19.01 -32.36
CA GLN A 820 -14.22 19.63 -33.33
C GLN A 820 -13.38 20.69 -32.60
N LEU A 821 -12.08 20.42 -32.53
CA LEU A 821 -11.09 21.45 -32.21
C LEU A 821 -11.07 22.45 -33.39
N HIS A 822 -11.72 23.56 -33.18
CA HIS A 822 -11.60 24.75 -34.08
C HIS A 822 -10.37 25.57 -33.68
#